data_14684902d1ed842ded64ecf00551f757
#
_entry.id   14684902d1ed842ded64ecf00551f757
#
_cell.length_a   1.000
_cell.length_b   1.000
_cell.length_c   1.000
_cell.angle_alpha   90.00
_cell.angle_beta   90.00
_cell.angle_gamma   90.00
#
_symmetry.space_group_name_H-M   'P 1'
#
loop_
_entity.id
_entity.type
_entity.pdbx_description
1 polymer ?
#
loop_
_entity_poly.entity_id
_entity_poly.type
_entity_poly.pdbx_seq_one_letter_code
_entity_poly.pdbx_strand_id
1 'polypeptide(L)'
;MGKALPPPPPPGDDVVNLKDALEERYLAYALSTIMGRALPDARDGLKPVHRRILYGMNILRLDPGAAFKKSAKIVGDVMGSFHPHGDQAIYDALVRLAQDFSSRYPLIDGQGNFGNIDGDSAAAYRYTEARMTDVARLLLEGIGEDAIDFRENYSGDQKEPVVLPSALPHLLANGAQGIAVGMATSVPPHNLAELCDAALYLIAHRDAKTDQLLTFVPGPDFPTGGIIVDSRASIAEAYRTGRGSFRVRARWSKEEQGRGGWVVVVTEIPYMVQKSRLIEKIAELLNEKKLPLVADIRDESAEDVRVVIEPRTRAVDPAVMMESLFRLSELENRFPMNMNVLVDGVVPRVVSLDEALRQWLDHRRTVLQRRSRHRLREIDHRLEVLAGMLIVFLNLDEVIRIIREEDEPKDVLKETFKLTEVQVNYILDTRLRSLRRLEEMQLRTEFDELTKEKAGIEDLLADDAKQWKTIAWQIRELKKKYGPETKIGKRRTTFEQAPETSAVDFAEAMIEREPITVVVTEKGWIRALKGNVTDTSALQYKGDDSLKISFFAETTSKIMVLATNGKIFTLDASKLPGGRGHGEPIRLMAEIDEGEDVAAVFPYAAGVKMLIASSDGRGFVAPQDDMVGGTRKGKLLLNIDAPAKVAAIVPATGDHVAVIGENRKLIVFPLDQLPEMARGKGVRLQRYKDGGLS
;
A
#
# COMPACT_ATOMS: atom_id res chain seq x y z
N MET A 1 0.97 -63.43 -31.28
CA MET A 1 -0.38 -63.25 -30.68
C MET A 1 -0.72 -61.78 -30.71
N GLY A 2 -1.52 -61.38 -31.70
CA GLY A 2 -1.98 -60.01 -31.87
C GLY A 2 -3.01 -59.68 -30.78
N LYS A 3 -2.81 -58.58 -30.06
CA LYS A 3 -3.85 -58.04 -29.18
C LYS A 3 -5.02 -57.55 -30.05
N ALA A 4 -6.19 -58.14 -29.85
CA ALA A 4 -7.42 -57.70 -30.49
C ALA A 4 -7.66 -56.21 -30.10
N LEU A 5 -7.94 -55.34 -31.05
CA LEU A 5 -8.41 -53.95 -30.80
C LEU A 5 -9.72 -54.03 -29.99
N PRO A 6 -9.93 -53.12 -29.06
CA PRO A 6 -11.22 -53.01 -28.37
C PRO A 6 -12.34 -52.77 -29.36
N PRO A 7 -13.57 -53.26 -29.09
CA PRO A 7 -14.72 -53.03 -29.98
C PRO A 7 -14.99 -51.53 -30.12
N PRO A 8 -15.49 -51.08 -31.28
CA PRO A 8 -15.85 -49.68 -31.45
C PRO A 8 -16.96 -49.29 -30.49
N PRO A 9 -16.95 -48.04 -29.97
CA PRO A 9 -18.00 -47.53 -29.08
C PRO A 9 -19.37 -47.61 -29.77
N PRO A 10 -20.47 -47.73 -28.96
CA PRO A 10 -21.81 -47.74 -29.49
C PRO A 10 -22.12 -46.45 -30.30
N PRO A 11 -23.01 -46.52 -31.33
CA PRO A 11 -23.35 -45.34 -32.13
C PRO A 11 -24.05 -44.30 -31.25
N GLY A 12 -23.40 -43.18 -31.01
CA GLY A 12 -23.88 -42.08 -30.17
C GLY A 12 -22.87 -41.51 -29.20
N ASP A 13 -21.75 -42.22 -28.95
CA ASP A 13 -20.67 -41.66 -28.08
C ASP A 13 -19.62 -40.98 -28.97
N ASP A 14 -19.56 -39.67 -28.93
CA ASP A 14 -18.45 -38.92 -29.52
C ASP A 14 -17.16 -39.25 -28.80
N VAL A 15 -16.27 -39.98 -29.42
CA VAL A 15 -14.93 -40.29 -28.87
C VAL A 15 -14.05 -39.06 -29.00
N VAL A 16 -13.96 -38.28 -27.95
CA VAL A 16 -13.08 -37.11 -27.85
C VAL A 16 -11.77 -37.52 -27.21
N ASN A 17 -10.64 -37.06 -27.74
CA ASN A 17 -9.35 -37.26 -27.13
C ASN A 17 -9.34 -36.54 -25.76
N LEU A 18 -8.95 -37.26 -24.71
CA LEU A 18 -8.92 -36.70 -23.34
C LEU A 18 -8.09 -35.42 -23.25
N LYS A 19 -6.98 -35.33 -23.96
CA LYS A 19 -6.12 -34.14 -24.00
C LYS A 19 -6.89 -32.94 -24.57
N ASP A 20 -7.51 -33.11 -25.72
CA ASP A 20 -8.24 -32.02 -26.42
C ASP A 20 -9.45 -31.57 -25.59
N ALA A 21 -10.18 -32.50 -24.99
CA ALA A 21 -11.29 -32.19 -24.10
C ALA A 21 -10.84 -31.44 -22.82
N LEU A 22 -9.69 -31.81 -22.25
CA LEU A 22 -9.13 -31.12 -21.08
C LEU A 22 -8.64 -29.72 -21.44
N GLU A 23 -7.96 -29.55 -22.58
CA GLU A 23 -7.47 -28.26 -23.05
C GLU A 23 -8.64 -27.31 -23.34
N GLU A 24 -9.68 -27.76 -24.03
CA GLU A 24 -10.87 -26.95 -24.30
C GLU A 24 -11.61 -26.52 -23.03
N ARG A 25 -11.88 -27.47 -22.14
CA ARG A 25 -12.57 -27.18 -20.88
C ARG A 25 -11.74 -26.29 -19.95
N TYR A 26 -10.41 -26.49 -19.89
CA TYR A 26 -9.54 -25.64 -19.09
C TYR A 26 -9.46 -24.23 -19.67
N LEU A 27 -9.39 -24.09 -20.99
CA LEU A 27 -9.42 -22.79 -21.64
C LEU A 27 -10.75 -22.06 -21.39
N ALA A 28 -11.89 -22.75 -21.52
CA ALA A 28 -13.19 -22.19 -21.22
C ALA A 28 -13.32 -21.74 -19.76
N TYR A 29 -12.83 -22.57 -18.82
CA TYR A 29 -12.78 -22.21 -17.39
C TYR A 29 -11.88 -21.01 -17.13
N ALA A 30 -10.69 -20.98 -17.74
CA ALA A 30 -9.75 -19.86 -17.58
C ALA A 30 -10.36 -18.55 -18.11
N LEU A 31 -10.93 -18.55 -19.31
CA LEU A 31 -11.60 -17.38 -19.89
C LEU A 31 -12.78 -16.91 -19.03
N SER A 32 -13.60 -17.85 -18.56
CA SER A 32 -14.72 -17.53 -17.67
C SER A 32 -14.23 -16.87 -16.36
N THR A 33 -13.15 -17.38 -15.78
CA THR A 33 -12.57 -16.83 -14.53
C THR A 33 -11.95 -15.46 -14.78
N ILE A 34 -11.27 -15.25 -15.90
CA ILE A 34 -10.61 -13.99 -16.25
C ILE A 34 -11.66 -12.91 -16.51
N MET A 35 -12.56 -13.13 -17.47
CA MET A 35 -13.52 -12.13 -17.94
C MET A 35 -14.78 -12.04 -17.08
N GLY A 36 -15.24 -13.18 -16.57
CA GLY A 36 -16.51 -13.29 -15.84
C GLY A 36 -16.40 -13.12 -14.32
N ARG A 37 -15.18 -13.05 -13.74
CA ARG A 37 -15.06 -13.07 -12.27
C ARG A 37 -13.98 -12.14 -11.70
N ALA A 38 -12.73 -12.24 -12.19
CA ALA A 38 -11.58 -11.75 -11.45
C ALA A 38 -11.15 -10.35 -11.85
N LEU A 39 -11.13 -10.04 -13.16
CA LEU A 39 -10.65 -8.75 -13.65
C LEU A 39 -11.76 -7.71 -13.72
N PRO A 40 -11.48 -6.46 -13.32
CA PRO A 40 -12.41 -5.34 -13.50
C PRO A 40 -12.39 -4.85 -14.95
N ASP A 41 -13.51 -4.30 -15.41
CA ASP A 41 -13.57 -3.55 -16.67
C ASP A 41 -12.88 -2.19 -16.49
N ALA A 42 -12.03 -1.80 -17.44
CA ALA A 42 -11.29 -0.53 -17.36
C ALA A 42 -12.20 0.71 -17.34
N ARG A 43 -13.40 0.61 -17.90
CA ARG A 43 -14.36 1.71 -18.08
C ARG A 43 -15.10 2.08 -16.81
N ASP A 44 -15.58 1.08 -16.02
CA ASP A 44 -16.34 1.28 -14.78
C ASP A 44 -15.63 0.77 -13.52
N GLY A 45 -14.50 0.09 -13.68
CA GLY A 45 -13.70 -0.43 -12.57
C GLY A 45 -14.36 -1.56 -11.78
N LEU A 46 -15.43 -2.15 -12.30
CA LEU A 46 -16.23 -3.14 -11.57
C LEU A 46 -15.99 -4.56 -12.09
N LYS A 47 -15.99 -5.50 -11.16
CA LYS A 47 -16.16 -6.91 -11.49
C LYS A 47 -17.65 -7.21 -11.72
N PRO A 48 -18.00 -8.30 -12.44
CA PRO A 48 -19.39 -8.64 -12.71
C PRO A 48 -20.27 -8.71 -11.44
N VAL A 49 -19.78 -9.28 -10.34
CA VAL A 49 -20.55 -9.36 -9.09
C VAL A 49 -20.90 -7.98 -8.52
N HIS A 50 -19.95 -7.04 -8.52
CA HIS A 50 -20.17 -5.67 -8.02
C HIS A 50 -21.17 -4.92 -8.90
N ARG A 51 -21.04 -5.04 -10.22
CA ARG A 51 -21.94 -4.42 -11.21
C ARG A 51 -23.37 -4.95 -11.03
N ARG A 52 -23.53 -6.25 -10.84
CA ARG A 52 -24.83 -6.92 -10.62
C ARG A 52 -25.46 -6.52 -9.29
N ILE A 53 -24.68 -6.37 -8.22
CA ILE A 53 -25.17 -5.86 -6.93
C ILE A 53 -25.74 -4.45 -7.10
N LEU A 54 -24.95 -3.52 -7.67
CA LEU A 54 -25.40 -2.14 -7.86
C LEU A 54 -26.62 -2.04 -8.78
N TYR A 55 -26.64 -2.83 -9.86
CA TYR A 55 -27.78 -2.86 -10.77
C TYR A 55 -29.04 -3.45 -10.10
N GLY A 56 -28.92 -4.54 -9.35
CA GLY A 56 -30.01 -5.11 -8.56
C GLY A 56 -30.57 -4.12 -7.53
N MET A 57 -29.67 -3.39 -6.85
CA MET A 57 -30.09 -2.33 -5.91
C MET A 57 -30.78 -1.15 -6.61
N ASN A 58 -30.38 -0.80 -7.83
CA ASN A 58 -31.04 0.22 -8.65
C ASN A 58 -32.47 -0.23 -9.05
N ILE A 59 -32.67 -1.49 -9.44
CA ILE A 59 -34.01 -2.06 -9.71
C ILE A 59 -34.89 -2.00 -8.46
N LEU A 60 -34.34 -2.31 -7.30
CA LEU A 60 -35.01 -2.23 -6.00
C LEU A 60 -35.23 -0.77 -5.52
N ARG A 61 -34.77 0.25 -6.28
CA ARG A 61 -34.85 1.67 -5.94
C ARG A 61 -34.25 2.00 -4.57
N LEU A 62 -33.10 1.40 -4.26
CA LEU A 62 -32.37 1.64 -3.03
C LEU A 62 -31.42 2.84 -3.16
N ASP A 63 -31.95 3.97 -3.61
CA ASP A 63 -31.21 5.22 -3.80
C ASP A 63 -30.70 5.80 -2.47
N PRO A 64 -29.72 6.70 -2.50
CA PRO A 64 -29.31 7.46 -1.32
C PRO A 64 -30.52 8.17 -0.68
N GLY A 65 -30.69 8.00 0.64
CA GLY A 65 -31.84 8.53 1.36
C GLY A 65 -33.10 7.67 1.33
N ALA A 66 -33.18 6.61 0.50
CA ALA A 66 -34.26 5.64 0.57
C ALA A 66 -34.19 4.82 1.88
N ALA A 67 -35.30 4.15 2.22
CA ALA A 67 -35.32 3.22 3.35
C ALA A 67 -34.36 2.04 3.12
N PHE A 68 -33.64 1.64 4.17
CA PHE A 68 -32.79 0.46 4.14
C PHE A 68 -33.60 -0.80 3.84
N LYS A 69 -32.99 -1.75 3.16
CA LYS A 69 -33.52 -3.09 2.91
C LYS A 69 -32.60 -4.15 3.47
N LYS A 70 -33.17 -5.25 3.96
CA LYS A 70 -32.39 -6.41 4.40
C LYS A 70 -31.42 -6.86 3.33
N SER A 71 -30.15 -7.07 3.70
CA SER A 71 -29.12 -7.58 2.79
C SER A 71 -29.54 -8.91 2.17
N ALA A 72 -30.29 -9.73 2.91
CA ALA A 72 -30.88 -10.97 2.41
C ALA A 72 -31.76 -10.78 1.16
N LYS A 73 -32.55 -9.71 1.09
CA LYS A 73 -33.38 -9.39 -0.07
C LYS A 73 -32.52 -9.02 -1.28
N ILE A 74 -31.49 -8.18 -1.07
CA ILE A 74 -30.57 -7.76 -2.11
C ILE A 74 -29.80 -8.97 -2.67
N VAL A 75 -29.22 -9.79 -1.79
CA VAL A 75 -28.46 -10.99 -2.15
C VAL A 75 -29.36 -11.99 -2.90
N GLY A 76 -30.57 -12.22 -2.41
CA GLY A 76 -31.52 -13.14 -3.04
C GLY A 76 -31.92 -12.71 -4.45
N ASP A 77 -32.24 -11.44 -4.66
CA ASP A 77 -32.61 -10.90 -5.98
C ASP A 77 -31.42 -10.94 -6.97
N VAL A 78 -30.21 -10.56 -6.51
CA VAL A 78 -29.01 -10.61 -7.33
C VAL A 78 -28.64 -12.04 -7.72
N MET A 79 -28.75 -12.99 -6.79
CA MET A 79 -28.47 -14.40 -7.03
C MET A 79 -29.51 -15.00 -8.00
N GLY A 80 -30.78 -14.74 -7.76
CA GLY A 80 -31.87 -15.31 -8.55
C GLY A 80 -31.94 -14.74 -9.98
N SER A 81 -31.61 -13.46 -10.17
CA SER A 81 -31.79 -12.81 -11.47
C SER A 81 -30.50 -12.64 -12.27
N PHE A 82 -29.34 -12.46 -11.64
CA PHE A 82 -28.13 -12.01 -12.35
C PHE A 82 -26.87 -12.80 -12.08
N HIS A 83 -26.68 -13.34 -10.86
CA HIS A 83 -25.40 -13.93 -10.46
C HIS A 83 -25.58 -15.36 -9.94
N PRO A 84 -25.49 -16.40 -10.82
CA PRO A 84 -25.78 -17.79 -10.46
C PRO A 84 -24.61 -18.44 -9.68
N HIS A 85 -24.29 -17.86 -8.52
CA HIS A 85 -23.25 -18.33 -7.60
C HIS A 85 -23.76 -18.29 -6.16
N GLY A 86 -22.97 -18.82 -5.21
CA GLY A 86 -23.37 -18.88 -3.81
C GLY A 86 -23.66 -17.50 -3.20
N ASP A 87 -24.71 -17.45 -2.36
CA ASP A 87 -25.18 -16.26 -1.65
C ASP A 87 -24.08 -15.59 -0.80
N GLN A 88 -23.24 -16.40 -0.15
CA GLN A 88 -22.12 -15.89 0.66
C GLN A 88 -21.15 -15.06 -0.16
N ALA A 89 -20.81 -15.46 -1.39
CA ALA A 89 -19.89 -14.71 -2.25
C ALA A 89 -20.47 -13.33 -2.65
N ILE A 90 -21.80 -13.28 -2.87
CA ILE A 90 -22.48 -12.00 -3.18
C ILE A 90 -22.51 -11.12 -1.93
N TYR A 91 -22.81 -11.70 -0.77
CA TYR A 91 -22.85 -10.97 0.49
C TYR A 91 -21.47 -10.43 0.88
N ASP A 92 -20.41 -11.24 0.78
CA ASP A 92 -19.04 -10.79 1.06
C ASP A 92 -18.61 -9.64 0.14
N ALA A 93 -19.01 -9.66 -1.13
CA ALA A 93 -18.78 -8.55 -2.04
C ALA A 93 -19.54 -7.29 -1.61
N LEU A 94 -20.83 -7.41 -1.24
CA LEU A 94 -21.65 -6.32 -0.72
C LEU A 94 -21.04 -5.71 0.55
N VAL A 95 -20.60 -6.56 1.48
CA VAL A 95 -19.94 -6.15 2.73
C VAL A 95 -18.71 -5.30 2.45
N ARG A 96 -17.82 -5.75 1.55
CA ARG A 96 -16.61 -5.00 1.21
C ARG A 96 -16.90 -3.63 0.59
N LEU A 97 -17.96 -3.51 -0.19
CA LEU A 97 -18.38 -2.23 -0.77
C LEU A 97 -18.93 -1.25 0.27
N ALA A 98 -19.30 -1.72 1.47
CA ALA A 98 -19.81 -0.92 2.58
C ALA A 98 -18.72 -0.52 3.59
N GLN A 99 -17.59 -1.23 3.63
CA GLN A 99 -16.51 -1.00 4.61
C GLN A 99 -15.67 0.21 4.22
N ASP A 100 -15.60 1.21 5.09
CA ASP A 100 -14.84 2.46 4.89
C ASP A 100 -13.31 2.29 5.07
N PHE A 101 -12.88 1.19 5.69
CA PHE A 101 -11.48 0.76 5.78
C PHE A 101 -11.05 -0.14 4.59
N SER A 102 -12.00 -0.65 3.79
CA SER A 102 -11.73 -1.44 2.59
C SER A 102 -11.88 -0.62 1.30
N SER A 103 -12.87 0.27 1.24
CA SER A 103 -13.18 1.10 0.07
C SER A 103 -12.88 2.57 0.37
N ARG A 104 -12.09 3.23 -0.49
CA ARG A 104 -11.78 4.66 -0.33
C ARG A 104 -13.04 5.54 -0.46
N TYR A 105 -13.94 5.13 -1.34
CA TYR A 105 -15.27 5.73 -1.58
C TYR A 105 -16.33 4.62 -1.52
N PRO A 106 -16.87 4.30 -0.35
CA PRO A 106 -17.86 3.23 -0.19
C PRO A 106 -19.05 3.41 -1.13
N LEU A 107 -19.50 2.31 -1.74
CA LEU A 107 -20.64 2.29 -2.65
C LEU A 107 -21.95 1.91 -1.95
N ILE A 108 -21.84 1.27 -0.82
CA ILE A 108 -22.96 0.80 -0.02
C ILE A 108 -22.98 1.54 1.31
N ASP A 109 -24.15 2.03 1.70
CA ASP A 109 -24.45 2.54 3.02
C ASP A 109 -25.10 1.39 3.79
N GLY A 110 -24.39 0.86 4.79
CA GLY A 110 -24.78 -0.30 5.57
C GLY A 110 -25.30 0.06 6.95
N GLN A 111 -26.33 -0.65 7.40
CA GLN A 111 -26.86 -0.57 8.76
C GLN A 111 -26.73 -1.92 9.46
N GLY A 112 -26.09 -1.93 10.63
CA GLY A 112 -25.74 -3.13 11.38
C GLY A 112 -24.24 -3.41 11.36
N ASN A 113 -23.84 -4.63 11.72
CA ASN A 113 -22.43 -5.01 11.76
C ASN A 113 -21.96 -5.51 10.38
N PHE A 114 -21.14 -4.70 9.71
CA PHE A 114 -20.46 -5.02 8.44
C PHE A 114 -18.98 -5.41 8.62
N GLY A 115 -18.60 -5.87 9.81
CA GLY A 115 -17.21 -6.15 10.16
C GLY A 115 -16.45 -4.90 10.62
N ASN A 116 -15.21 -5.09 11.02
CA ASN A 116 -14.35 -4.02 11.52
C ASN A 116 -12.89 -4.20 11.07
N ILE A 117 -12.05 -3.23 11.40
CA ILE A 117 -10.61 -3.23 11.08
C ILE A 117 -9.82 -4.29 11.88
N ASP A 118 -10.39 -4.84 12.96
CA ASP A 118 -9.81 -5.95 13.72
C ASP A 118 -9.86 -7.27 12.97
N GLY A 119 -10.70 -7.35 11.94
CA GLY A 119 -10.88 -8.55 11.15
C GLY A 119 -12.08 -9.38 11.57
N ASP A 120 -12.96 -8.86 12.44
CA ASP A 120 -14.21 -9.49 12.76
C ASP A 120 -15.11 -9.58 11.53
N SER A 121 -15.78 -10.70 11.39
CA SER A 121 -16.70 -10.94 10.29
C SER A 121 -17.96 -10.09 10.42
N ALA A 122 -18.55 -9.71 9.27
CA ALA A 122 -19.86 -9.12 9.25
C ALA A 122 -20.91 -10.07 9.85
N ALA A 123 -21.98 -9.51 10.45
CA ALA A 123 -23.13 -10.29 10.85
C ALA A 123 -23.79 -10.94 9.63
N ALA A 124 -24.52 -12.06 9.84
CA ALA A 124 -25.20 -12.73 8.74
C ALA A 124 -26.19 -11.78 8.04
N TYR A 125 -26.33 -11.92 6.71
CA TYR A 125 -27.10 -11.02 5.83
C TYR A 125 -28.58 -10.84 6.22
N ARG A 126 -29.14 -11.72 7.04
CA ARG A 126 -30.50 -11.57 7.60
C ARG A 126 -30.61 -10.49 8.68
N TYR A 127 -29.49 -10.09 9.29
CA TYR A 127 -29.45 -9.05 10.33
C TYR A 127 -29.04 -7.68 9.79
N THR A 128 -28.25 -7.62 8.72
CA THR A 128 -27.77 -6.37 8.14
C THR A 128 -28.76 -5.81 7.13
N GLU A 129 -28.70 -4.50 6.93
CA GLU A 129 -29.50 -3.76 5.97
C GLU A 129 -28.58 -2.84 5.14
N ALA A 130 -28.98 -2.55 3.90
CA ALA A 130 -28.16 -1.76 3.00
C ALA A 130 -29.00 -0.89 2.05
N ARG A 131 -28.37 0.19 1.56
CA ARG A 131 -28.80 1.03 0.45
C ARG A 131 -27.57 1.56 -0.28
N MET A 132 -27.75 2.21 -1.43
CA MET A 132 -26.65 2.82 -2.18
C MET A 132 -26.21 4.14 -1.55
N THR A 133 -24.92 4.48 -1.74
CA THR A 133 -24.38 5.80 -1.46
C THR A 133 -24.51 6.74 -2.66
N ASP A 134 -24.26 8.04 -2.46
CA ASP A 134 -24.15 9.01 -3.54
C ASP A 134 -23.07 8.65 -4.58
N VAL A 135 -21.99 8.00 -4.16
CA VAL A 135 -20.91 7.53 -5.05
C VAL A 135 -21.43 6.41 -5.96
N ALA A 136 -22.18 5.47 -5.42
CA ALA A 136 -22.81 4.41 -6.22
C ALA A 136 -23.79 4.99 -7.25
N ARG A 137 -24.52 6.02 -6.89
CA ARG A 137 -25.46 6.69 -7.80
C ARG A 137 -24.75 7.30 -9.01
N LEU A 138 -23.54 7.85 -8.82
CA LEU A 138 -22.71 8.36 -9.92
C LEU A 138 -22.31 7.27 -10.94
N LEU A 139 -22.15 6.03 -10.49
CA LEU A 139 -21.85 4.91 -11.39
C LEU A 139 -23.04 4.54 -12.28
N LEU A 140 -24.26 4.76 -11.78
CA LEU A 140 -25.52 4.39 -12.43
C LEU A 140 -26.20 5.55 -13.15
N GLU A 141 -25.63 6.76 -13.10
CA GLU A 141 -26.23 7.98 -13.65
C GLU A 141 -26.53 7.85 -15.14
N GLY A 142 -27.82 7.99 -15.50
CA GLY A 142 -28.28 7.87 -16.88
C GLY A 142 -28.43 6.46 -17.42
N ILE A 143 -28.41 5.42 -16.58
CA ILE A 143 -28.51 4.01 -17.00
C ILE A 143 -29.80 3.70 -17.79
N GLY A 144 -30.90 4.43 -17.52
CA GLY A 144 -32.17 4.31 -18.25
C GLY A 144 -32.26 5.10 -19.55
N GLU A 145 -31.21 5.85 -19.90
CA GLU A 145 -31.17 6.79 -21.03
C GLU A 145 -30.37 6.22 -22.23
N ASP A 146 -30.45 4.91 -22.47
CA ASP A 146 -29.68 4.22 -23.53
C ASP A 146 -28.16 4.49 -23.48
N ALA A 147 -27.65 4.75 -22.26
CA ALA A 147 -26.26 5.17 -22.04
C ALA A 147 -25.24 4.07 -22.32
N ILE A 148 -25.64 2.80 -22.14
CA ILE A 148 -24.79 1.61 -22.22
C ILE A 148 -25.55 0.45 -22.87
N ASP A 149 -24.81 -0.62 -23.22
CA ASP A 149 -25.40 -1.85 -23.74
C ASP A 149 -25.87 -2.77 -22.62
N PHE A 150 -26.95 -3.48 -22.90
CA PHE A 150 -27.49 -4.55 -22.08
C PHE A 150 -27.34 -5.88 -22.82
N ARG A 151 -27.13 -6.94 -22.06
CA ARG A 151 -27.16 -8.32 -22.54
C ARG A 151 -28.18 -9.14 -21.75
N GLU A 152 -28.56 -10.28 -22.26
CA GLU A 152 -29.38 -11.23 -21.51
C GLU A 152 -28.62 -11.73 -20.30
N ASN A 153 -29.36 -11.95 -19.20
CA ASN A 153 -28.85 -12.61 -18.01
C ASN A 153 -28.63 -14.11 -18.29
N TYR A 154 -28.20 -14.87 -17.27
CA TYR A 154 -27.90 -16.29 -17.41
C TYR A 154 -29.13 -17.16 -17.74
N SER A 155 -30.35 -16.73 -17.41
CA SER A 155 -31.62 -17.42 -17.69
C SER A 155 -32.31 -16.94 -18.96
N GLY A 156 -31.90 -15.83 -19.55
CA GLY A 156 -32.47 -15.25 -20.76
C GLY A 156 -33.81 -14.53 -20.54
N ASP A 157 -34.27 -14.38 -19.31
CA ASP A 157 -35.56 -13.75 -18.98
C ASP A 157 -35.45 -12.27 -18.62
N GLN A 158 -34.26 -11.78 -18.28
CA GLN A 158 -33.98 -10.39 -17.94
C GLN A 158 -32.72 -9.90 -18.63
N LYS A 159 -32.51 -8.60 -18.58
CA LYS A 159 -31.29 -7.95 -19.12
C LYS A 159 -30.42 -7.39 -18.00
N GLU A 160 -29.12 -7.55 -18.13
CA GLU A 160 -28.11 -6.96 -17.26
C GLU A 160 -27.19 -6.01 -18.02
N PRO A 161 -26.66 -4.94 -17.38
CA PRO A 161 -25.74 -4.02 -18.07
C PRO A 161 -24.39 -4.68 -18.32
N VAL A 162 -23.85 -4.47 -19.53
CA VAL A 162 -22.50 -4.91 -19.88
C VAL A 162 -21.45 -4.14 -19.09
N VAL A 163 -21.67 -2.84 -18.91
CA VAL A 163 -20.84 -1.88 -18.18
C VAL A 163 -21.75 -0.82 -17.58
N LEU A 164 -21.36 -0.14 -16.52
CA LEU A 164 -22.11 1.01 -15.99
C LEU A 164 -21.67 2.33 -16.62
N PRO A 165 -22.53 3.37 -16.62
CA PRO A 165 -22.21 4.69 -17.18
C PRO A 165 -21.01 5.38 -16.54
N SER A 166 -20.76 5.14 -15.26
CA SER A 166 -19.57 5.51 -14.49
C SER A 166 -19.15 6.98 -14.60
N ALA A 167 -19.87 7.89 -13.91
CA ALA A 167 -19.54 9.32 -13.90
C ALA A 167 -18.24 9.67 -13.16
N LEU A 168 -17.57 8.70 -12.52
CA LEU A 168 -16.27 8.86 -11.87
C LEU A 168 -15.30 7.76 -12.33
N PRO A 169 -13.97 7.99 -12.27
CA PRO A 169 -12.95 7.00 -12.63
C PRO A 169 -12.79 5.95 -11.52
N HIS A 170 -13.81 5.10 -11.34
CA HIS A 170 -13.97 4.20 -10.21
C HIS A 170 -12.83 3.18 -10.10
N LEU A 171 -12.30 2.68 -11.24
CA LEU A 171 -11.17 1.76 -11.24
C LEU A 171 -10.00 2.29 -10.41
N LEU A 172 -9.65 3.55 -10.59
CA LEU A 172 -8.54 4.20 -9.87
C LEU A 172 -8.99 4.75 -8.52
N ALA A 173 -10.23 5.25 -8.40
CA ALA A 173 -10.73 5.85 -7.16
C ALA A 173 -10.81 4.82 -6.01
N ASN A 174 -11.34 3.62 -6.26
CA ASN A 174 -11.46 2.56 -5.25
C ASN A 174 -10.47 1.42 -5.44
N GLY A 175 -9.77 1.37 -6.58
CA GLY A 175 -8.92 0.24 -6.90
C GLY A 175 -9.71 -1.04 -7.18
N ALA A 176 -8.97 -2.13 -7.39
CA ALA A 176 -9.54 -3.46 -7.56
C ALA A 176 -8.49 -4.52 -7.24
N GLN A 177 -8.89 -5.65 -6.70
CA GLN A 177 -8.02 -6.81 -6.49
C GLN A 177 -8.73 -8.08 -6.96
N GLY A 178 -8.00 -8.99 -7.58
CA GLY A 178 -8.54 -10.26 -8.04
C GLY A 178 -7.48 -11.23 -8.50
N ILE A 179 -7.77 -12.51 -8.36
CA ILE A 179 -6.91 -13.61 -8.78
C ILE A 179 -7.67 -14.43 -9.81
N ALA A 180 -7.11 -14.56 -11.01
CA ALA A 180 -7.60 -15.38 -12.09
C ALA A 180 -6.65 -16.53 -12.40
N VAL A 181 -6.95 -17.32 -13.41
CA VAL A 181 -6.05 -18.36 -13.92
C VAL A 181 -4.92 -17.69 -14.71
N GLY A 182 -3.68 -17.87 -14.26
CA GLY A 182 -2.48 -17.34 -14.91
C GLY A 182 -2.27 -15.84 -14.82
N MET A 183 -3.18 -15.09 -14.19
CA MET A 183 -3.03 -13.64 -14.01
C MET A 183 -3.77 -13.12 -12.77
N ALA A 184 -3.34 -11.96 -12.30
CA ALA A 184 -3.96 -11.28 -11.17
C ALA A 184 -4.08 -9.79 -11.47
N THR A 185 -4.98 -9.12 -10.75
CA THR A 185 -5.10 -7.66 -10.72
C THR A 185 -4.94 -7.15 -9.31
N SER A 186 -4.26 -6.03 -9.16
CA SER A 186 -4.14 -5.29 -7.89
C SER A 186 -3.93 -3.82 -8.22
N VAL A 187 -5.02 -3.07 -8.22
CA VAL A 187 -5.04 -1.62 -8.47
C VAL A 187 -5.25 -0.92 -7.15
N PRO A 188 -4.34 -0.02 -6.72
CA PRO A 188 -4.53 0.73 -5.49
C PRO A 188 -5.60 1.81 -5.64
N PRO A 189 -6.28 2.21 -4.56
CA PRO A 189 -7.19 3.35 -4.58
C PRO A 189 -6.43 4.69 -4.62
N HIS A 190 -7.09 5.74 -5.15
CA HIS A 190 -6.51 7.07 -5.33
C HIS A 190 -7.49 8.17 -4.89
N ASN A 191 -6.95 9.35 -4.68
CA ASN A 191 -7.75 10.53 -4.37
C ASN A 191 -8.55 11.00 -5.59
N LEU A 192 -9.87 11.12 -5.44
CA LEU A 192 -10.76 11.45 -6.57
C LEU A 192 -10.54 12.86 -7.12
N ALA A 193 -10.22 13.84 -6.26
CA ALA A 193 -9.93 15.20 -6.73
C ALA A 193 -8.67 15.26 -7.59
N GLU A 194 -7.63 14.50 -7.21
CA GLU A 194 -6.38 14.37 -7.96
C GLU A 194 -6.61 13.67 -9.31
N LEU A 195 -7.43 12.62 -9.33
CA LEU A 195 -7.83 11.94 -10.57
C LEU A 195 -8.63 12.87 -11.49
N CYS A 196 -9.49 13.74 -10.93
CA CYS A 196 -10.20 14.74 -11.71
C CYS A 196 -9.24 15.77 -12.35
N ASP A 197 -8.22 16.22 -11.63
CA ASP A 197 -7.21 17.14 -12.17
C ASP A 197 -6.40 16.47 -13.29
N ALA A 198 -5.98 15.25 -13.08
CA ALA A 198 -5.28 14.46 -14.11
C ALA A 198 -6.15 14.25 -15.36
N ALA A 199 -7.43 13.95 -15.18
CA ALA A 199 -8.38 13.78 -16.28
C ALA A 199 -8.62 15.10 -17.04
N LEU A 200 -8.77 16.23 -16.35
CA LEU A 200 -8.88 17.55 -16.95
C LEU A 200 -7.62 17.90 -17.75
N TYR A 201 -6.44 17.56 -17.23
CA TYR A 201 -5.18 17.75 -17.94
C TYR A 201 -5.11 16.90 -19.22
N LEU A 202 -5.54 15.63 -19.18
CA LEU A 202 -5.62 14.75 -20.35
C LEU A 202 -6.60 15.25 -21.41
N ILE A 203 -7.71 15.87 -21.03
CA ILE A 203 -8.67 16.49 -21.96
C ILE A 203 -8.00 17.66 -22.70
N ALA A 204 -7.22 18.48 -21.98
CA ALA A 204 -6.52 19.63 -22.57
C ALA A 204 -5.28 19.22 -23.38
N HIS A 205 -4.60 18.14 -23.00
CA HIS A 205 -3.33 17.66 -23.57
C HIS A 205 -3.46 16.18 -23.94
N ARG A 206 -4.02 15.91 -25.11
CA ARG A 206 -4.37 14.55 -25.57
C ARG A 206 -3.18 13.57 -25.64
N ASP A 207 -1.98 14.08 -25.88
CA ASP A 207 -0.75 13.29 -26.00
C ASP A 207 0.02 13.12 -24.67
N ALA A 208 -0.49 13.68 -23.57
CA ALA A 208 0.15 13.60 -22.28
C ALA A 208 0.33 12.14 -21.83
N LYS A 209 1.47 11.86 -21.21
CA LYS A 209 1.84 10.53 -20.70
C LYS A 209 1.82 10.52 -19.17
N THR A 210 1.99 9.34 -18.59
CA THR A 210 1.98 9.12 -17.14
C THR A 210 2.82 10.16 -16.37
N ASP A 211 4.02 10.53 -16.87
CA ASP A 211 4.91 11.46 -16.16
C ASP A 211 4.29 12.84 -15.88
N GLN A 212 3.53 13.38 -16.83
CA GLN A 212 2.83 14.63 -16.65
C GLN A 212 1.69 14.49 -15.64
N LEU A 213 1.03 13.33 -15.60
CA LEU A 213 -0.09 13.07 -14.68
C LEU A 213 0.37 12.91 -13.24
N LEU A 214 1.61 12.48 -13.00
CA LEU A 214 2.18 12.33 -11.66
C LEU A 214 2.32 13.67 -10.91
N THR A 215 2.22 14.78 -11.58
CA THR A 215 2.14 16.11 -10.93
C THR A 215 0.80 16.32 -10.21
N PHE A 216 -0.25 15.64 -10.64
CA PHE A 216 -1.59 15.69 -10.07
C PHE A 216 -1.88 14.48 -9.16
N VAL A 217 -1.40 13.30 -9.55
CA VAL A 217 -1.61 12.03 -8.83
C VAL A 217 -0.26 11.55 -8.30
N PRO A 218 0.19 12.01 -7.12
CA PRO A 218 1.52 11.68 -6.59
C PRO A 218 1.66 10.21 -6.18
N GLY A 219 0.54 9.49 -6.03
CA GLY A 219 0.50 8.09 -5.64
C GLY A 219 -0.85 7.65 -5.07
N PRO A 220 -0.96 6.43 -4.54
CA PRO A 220 -2.16 5.91 -3.91
C PRO A 220 -2.69 6.78 -2.76
N ASP A 221 -3.98 6.65 -2.47
CA ASP A 221 -4.66 7.25 -1.32
C ASP A 221 -5.52 6.18 -0.63
N PHE A 222 -4.91 5.47 0.31
CA PHE A 222 -5.54 4.33 0.98
C PHE A 222 -6.62 4.77 1.97
N PRO A 223 -7.71 3.99 2.11
CA PRO A 223 -8.80 4.31 3.05
C PRO A 223 -8.34 4.39 4.51
N THR A 224 -7.35 3.60 4.91
CA THR A 224 -6.76 3.60 6.25
C THR A 224 -5.62 4.60 6.44
N GLY A 225 -5.31 5.43 5.43
CA GLY A 225 -4.22 6.40 5.51
C GLY A 225 -2.83 5.78 5.36
N GLY A 226 -1.97 6.04 6.33
CA GLY A 226 -0.58 5.59 6.35
C GLY A 226 0.39 6.47 5.56
N ILE A 227 1.64 6.04 5.49
CA ILE A 227 2.76 6.78 4.90
C ILE A 227 3.44 5.92 3.85
N ILE A 228 3.49 6.38 2.60
CA ILE A 228 4.26 5.72 1.53
C ILE A 228 5.71 6.18 1.62
N VAL A 229 6.65 5.22 1.67
CA VAL A 229 8.08 5.48 1.86
C VAL A 229 8.95 5.13 0.65
N ASP A 230 8.32 4.94 -0.50
CA ASP A 230 9.03 4.70 -1.75
C ASP A 230 9.50 6.00 -2.40
N SER A 231 10.59 5.92 -3.17
CA SER A 231 11.09 7.06 -3.92
C SER A 231 10.11 7.47 -5.03
N ARG A 232 10.08 8.75 -5.37
CA ARG A 232 9.24 9.26 -6.48
C ARG A 232 9.55 8.55 -7.80
N ALA A 233 10.81 8.17 -8.04
CA ALA A 233 11.21 7.44 -9.23
C ALA A 233 10.59 6.04 -9.29
N SER A 234 10.56 5.31 -8.16
CA SER A 234 9.93 3.99 -8.06
C SER A 234 8.41 4.08 -8.27
N ILE A 235 7.76 5.09 -7.69
CA ILE A 235 6.33 5.36 -7.89
C ILE A 235 6.03 5.65 -9.37
N ALA A 236 6.85 6.51 -10.01
CA ALA A 236 6.69 6.85 -11.41
C ALA A 236 6.82 5.63 -12.32
N GLU A 237 7.82 4.79 -12.09
CA GLU A 237 8.02 3.56 -12.86
C GLU A 237 6.85 2.58 -12.70
N ALA A 238 6.32 2.43 -11.48
CA ALA A 238 5.15 1.60 -11.25
C ALA A 238 3.94 2.06 -12.10
N TYR A 239 3.67 3.36 -12.16
CA TYR A 239 2.56 3.90 -12.95
C TYR A 239 2.79 3.87 -14.47
N ARG A 240 4.04 3.98 -14.94
CA ARG A 240 4.37 3.84 -16.36
C ARG A 240 4.14 2.42 -16.86
N THR A 241 4.57 1.45 -16.07
CA THR A 241 4.53 0.03 -16.45
C THR A 241 3.23 -0.65 -16.05
N GLY A 242 2.43 -0.03 -15.19
CA GLY A 242 1.26 -0.66 -14.55
C GLY A 242 1.61 -1.76 -13.56
N ARG A 243 2.89 -1.90 -13.18
CA ARG A 243 3.40 -2.93 -12.26
C ARG A 243 4.41 -2.36 -11.28
N GLY A 244 4.29 -2.76 -10.02
CA GLY A 244 5.19 -2.30 -8.97
C GLY A 244 4.71 -2.71 -7.59
N SER A 245 5.18 -1.99 -6.59
CA SER A 245 4.68 -2.16 -5.22
C SER A 245 4.91 -0.87 -4.44
N PHE A 246 4.08 -0.63 -3.44
CA PHE A 246 4.18 0.52 -2.55
C PHE A 246 4.39 0.03 -1.12
N ARG A 247 5.44 0.54 -0.45
CA ARG A 247 5.66 0.29 0.97
C ARG A 247 4.88 1.31 1.77
N VAL A 248 3.95 0.83 2.55
CA VAL A 248 3.05 1.63 3.37
C VAL A 248 3.39 1.39 4.83
N ARG A 249 3.74 2.46 5.55
CA ARG A 249 3.99 2.46 6.99
C ARG A 249 2.79 2.96 7.76
N ALA A 250 2.62 2.42 8.95
CA ALA A 250 1.70 2.95 9.94
C ALA A 250 2.05 4.39 10.30
N ARG A 251 1.03 5.21 10.59
CA ARG A 251 1.23 6.55 11.17
C ARG A 251 1.30 6.44 12.68
N TRP A 252 2.25 7.12 13.27
CA TRP A 252 2.46 7.11 14.70
C TRP A 252 2.87 8.48 15.23
N SER A 253 2.70 8.66 16.52
CA SER A 253 3.18 9.83 17.24
C SER A 253 3.76 9.41 18.58
N LYS A 254 4.70 10.23 19.10
CA LYS A 254 5.19 10.11 20.47
C LYS A 254 4.26 10.89 21.40
N GLU A 255 3.76 10.24 22.45
CA GLU A 255 3.03 10.90 23.53
C GLU A 255 3.85 10.87 24.80
N GLU A 256 3.99 12.02 25.44
CA GLU A 256 4.70 12.14 26.71
C GLU A 256 3.79 11.76 27.88
N GLN A 257 4.33 10.94 28.78
CA GLN A 257 3.67 10.57 30.02
C GLN A 257 4.32 11.27 31.21
N GLY A 258 3.61 11.37 32.33
CA GLY A 258 4.13 12.00 33.54
C GLY A 258 5.48 11.41 33.97
N ARG A 259 6.31 12.22 34.68
CA ARG A 259 7.65 11.88 35.16
C ARG A 259 8.70 11.57 34.08
N GLY A 260 8.54 12.16 32.89
CA GLY A 260 9.48 12.03 31.78
C GLY A 260 9.42 10.68 31.05
N GLY A 261 8.36 9.90 31.25
CA GLY A 261 8.04 8.73 30.44
C GLY A 261 7.43 9.14 29.11
N TRP A 262 7.41 8.21 28.15
CA TRP A 262 6.76 8.40 26.87
C TRP A 262 6.29 7.06 26.32
N VAL A 263 5.33 7.12 25.39
CA VAL A 263 4.83 5.98 24.61
C VAL A 263 4.75 6.36 23.14
N VAL A 264 4.75 5.36 22.28
CA VAL A 264 4.35 5.51 20.88
C VAL A 264 2.89 5.16 20.76
N VAL A 265 2.15 5.99 20.05
CA VAL A 265 0.75 5.75 19.69
C VAL A 265 0.64 5.60 18.19
N VAL A 266 0.22 4.43 17.73
CA VAL A 266 -0.11 4.17 16.32
C VAL A 266 -1.57 4.57 16.09
N THR A 267 -1.78 5.50 15.17
CA THR A 267 -3.09 6.08 14.85
C THR A 267 -3.65 5.61 13.51
N GLU A 268 -2.81 5.11 12.61
CA GLU A 268 -3.21 4.52 11.34
C GLU A 268 -2.38 3.28 11.08
N ILE A 269 -3.01 2.22 10.60
CA ILE A 269 -2.33 0.97 10.20
C ILE A 269 -2.33 0.83 8.67
N PRO A 270 -1.36 0.11 8.07
CA PRO A 270 -1.31 -0.07 6.63
C PRO A 270 -2.56 -0.73 6.08
N TYR A 271 -2.91 -0.35 4.85
CA TYR A 271 -4.09 -0.88 4.16
C TYR A 271 -4.08 -2.40 4.06
N MET A 272 -5.24 -3.02 4.31
CA MET A 272 -5.47 -4.48 4.34
C MET A 272 -4.80 -5.25 5.48
N VAL A 273 -4.21 -4.57 6.45
CA VAL A 273 -3.71 -5.19 7.68
C VAL A 273 -4.84 -5.29 8.70
N GLN A 274 -5.04 -6.47 9.28
CA GLN A 274 -5.98 -6.67 10.37
C GLN A 274 -5.33 -6.27 11.71
N LYS A 275 -5.94 -5.33 12.43
CA LYS A 275 -5.37 -4.77 13.67
C LYS A 275 -5.12 -5.84 14.74
N SER A 276 -6.05 -6.76 14.95
CA SER A 276 -5.89 -7.84 15.95
C SER A 276 -4.68 -8.73 15.64
N ARG A 277 -4.52 -9.18 14.38
CA ARG A 277 -3.38 -10.01 13.97
C ARG A 277 -2.05 -9.27 14.06
N LEU A 278 -2.04 -7.98 13.74
CA LEU A 278 -0.86 -7.14 13.90
C LEU A 278 -0.41 -7.10 15.36
N ILE A 279 -1.34 -6.88 16.29
CA ILE A 279 -1.06 -6.85 17.75
C ILE A 279 -0.59 -8.22 18.24
N GLU A 280 -1.28 -9.29 17.86
CA GLU A 280 -0.86 -10.67 18.18
C GLU A 280 0.57 -10.94 17.69
N LYS A 281 0.90 -10.55 16.46
CA LYS A 281 2.23 -10.74 15.90
C LYS A 281 3.32 -9.97 16.66
N ILE A 282 3.04 -8.75 17.07
CA ILE A 282 3.97 -7.95 17.88
C ILE A 282 4.13 -8.59 19.27
N ALA A 283 3.05 -9.07 19.89
CA ALA A 283 3.11 -9.77 21.17
C ALA A 283 3.93 -11.09 21.09
N GLU A 284 3.80 -11.86 19.98
CA GLU A 284 4.66 -13.01 19.73
C GLU A 284 6.14 -12.63 19.68
N LEU A 285 6.48 -11.58 18.91
CA LEU A 285 7.85 -11.09 18.78
C LEU A 285 8.43 -10.61 20.13
N LEU A 286 7.59 -10.03 21.00
CA LEU A 286 7.97 -9.66 22.37
C LEU A 286 8.28 -10.90 23.22
N ASN A 287 7.42 -11.92 23.18
CA ASN A 287 7.63 -13.19 23.89
C ASN A 287 8.89 -13.92 23.42
N GLU A 288 9.17 -13.87 22.11
CA GLU A 288 10.40 -14.42 21.51
C GLU A 288 11.64 -13.56 21.76
N LYS A 289 11.51 -12.40 22.45
CA LYS A 289 12.59 -11.43 22.73
C LYS A 289 13.25 -10.86 21.46
N LYS A 290 12.52 -10.82 20.35
CA LYS A 290 12.99 -10.23 19.09
C LYS A 290 12.84 -8.69 19.04
N LEU A 291 12.09 -8.11 19.97
CA LEU A 291 11.87 -6.67 20.14
C LEU A 291 12.43 -6.16 21.48
N PRO A 292 13.75 -6.12 21.65
CA PRO A 292 14.36 -5.78 22.94
C PRO A 292 14.09 -4.33 23.39
N LEU A 293 13.73 -3.43 22.48
CA LEU A 293 13.44 -2.03 22.76
C LEU A 293 12.00 -1.79 23.25
N VAL A 294 11.10 -2.76 23.08
CA VAL A 294 9.68 -2.67 23.44
C VAL A 294 9.44 -3.40 24.76
N ALA A 295 8.68 -2.80 25.66
CA ALA A 295 8.26 -3.40 26.93
C ALA A 295 6.90 -4.06 26.81
N ASP A 296 5.91 -3.36 26.21
CA ASP A 296 4.52 -3.80 26.15
C ASP A 296 3.78 -3.17 24.97
N ILE A 297 2.68 -3.81 24.57
CA ILE A 297 1.75 -3.30 23.56
C ILE A 297 0.32 -3.43 24.09
N ARG A 298 -0.48 -2.37 23.91
CA ARG A 298 -1.90 -2.34 24.29
C ARG A 298 -2.76 -1.78 23.18
N ASP A 299 -3.96 -2.32 23.02
CA ASP A 299 -4.99 -1.76 22.17
C ASP A 299 -5.94 -0.88 23.01
N GLU A 300 -5.93 0.40 22.74
CA GLU A 300 -6.80 1.40 23.36
C GLU A 300 -7.77 1.99 22.31
N SER A 301 -7.93 1.32 21.17
CA SER A 301 -8.80 1.78 20.07
C SER A 301 -10.27 1.82 20.50
N ALA A 302 -10.99 2.84 20.02
CA ALA A 302 -12.45 2.96 20.10
C ALA A 302 -13.03 3.16 18.71
N GLU A 303 -13.47 4.37 18.36
CA GLU A 303 -13.86 4.72 16.98
C GLU A 303 -12.62 4.89 16.09
N ASP A 304 -11.55 5.45 16.67
CA ASP A 304 -10.26 5.64 16.01
C ASP A 304 -9.24 4.60 16.46
N VAL A 305 -8.30 4.26 15.58
CA VAL A 305 -7.18 3.37 15.90
C VAL A 305 -6.26 4.05 16.91
N ARG A 306 -6.00 3.36 18.02
CA ARG A 306 -5.08 3.78 19.07
C ARG A 306 -4.36 2.56 19.63
N VAL A 307 -3.25 2.18 19.03
CA VAL A 307 -2.39 1.11 19.53
C VAL A 307 -1.19 1.73 20.22
N VAL A 308 -1.07 1.48 21.53
CA VAL A 308 -0.04 2.05 22.41
C VAL A 308 1.10 1.06 22.55
N ILE A 309 2.32 1.52 22.29
CA ILE A 309 3.55 0.73 22.38
C ILE A 309 4.47 1.39 23.41
N GLU A 310 4.80 0.64 24.48
CA GLU A 310 5.66 1.12 25.55
C GLU A 310 7.13 0.79 25.29
N PRO A 311 8.06 1.76 25.41
CA PRO A 311 9.48 1.47 25.35
C PRO A 311 9.97 0.75 26.61
N ARG A 312 10.97 -0.09 26.48
CA ARG A 312 11.57 -0.80 27.63
C ARG A 312 12.22 0.16 28.62
N THR A 313 12.82 1.23 28.14
CA THR A 313 13.41 2.28 28.96
C THR A 313 13.19 3.66 28.33
N ARG A 314 13.25 4.71 29.13
CA ARG A 314 13.09 6.10 28.64
C ARG A 314 14.20 6.55 27.69
N ALA A 315 15.37 5.88 27.73
CA ALA A 315 16.53 6.19 26.90
C ALA A 315 16.42 5.64 25.47
N VAL A 316 15.41 4.82 25.17
CA VAL A 316 15.17 4.30 23.83
C VAL A 316 14.81 5.46 22.91
N ASP A 317 15.39 5.48 21.71
CA ASP A 317 14.99 6.41 20.63
C ASP A 317 13.70 5.91 20.00
N PRO A 318 12.62 6.74 19.95
CA PRO A 318 11.34 6.34 19.35
C PRO A 318 11.47 5.95 17.87
N ALA A 319 12.31 6.63 17.10
CA ALA A 319 12.48 6.35 15.67
C ALA A 319 13.16 5.00 15.44
N VAL A 320 14.16 4.67 16.24
CA VAL A 320 14.86 3.37 16.20
C VAL A 320 13.92 2.23 16.63
N MET A 321 13.13 2.44 17.67
CA MET A 321 12.12 1.47 18.11
C MET A 321 11.11 1.21 17.00
N MET A 322 10.58 2.26 16.36
CA MET A 322 9.62 2.12 15.26
C MET A 322 10.24 1.47 14.02
N GLU A 323 11.50 1.78 13.71
CA GLU A 323 12.18 1.11 12.58
C GLU A 323 12.34 -0.39 12.83
N SER A 324 12.55 -0.83 14.08
CA SER A 324 12.56 -2.26 14.43
C SER A 324 11.19 -2.92 14.21
N LEU A 325 10.13 -2.22 14.60
CA LEU A 325 8.76 -2.67 14.43
C LEU A 325 8.35 -2.72 12.94
N PHE A 326 8.73 -1.73 12.14
CA PHE A 326 8.52 -1.72 10.69
C PHE A 326 9.19 -2.90 9.97
N ARG A 327 10.38 -3.29 10.40
CA ARG A 327 11.11 -4.43 9.79
C ARG A 327 10.59 -5.79 10.20
N LEU A 328 10.01 -5.93 11.39
CA LEU A 328 9.65 -7.20 11.99
C LEU A 328 8.14 -7.48 12.02
N SER A 329 7.32 -6.48 11.73
CA SER A 329 5.85 -6.60 11.79
C SER A 329 5.18 -5.96 10.59
N GLU A 330 3.85 -6.14 10.48
CA GLU A 330 3.02 -5.54 9.42
C GLU A 330 2.71 -4.05 9.65
N LEU A 331 3.38 -3.37 10.59
CA LEU A 331 3.38 -1.90 10.68
C LEU A 331 4.00 -1.25 9.44
N GLU A 332 4.89 -1.94 8.71
CA GLU A 332 5.20 -1.66 7.31
C GLU A 332 4.69 -2.84 6.47
N ASN A 333 3.81 -2.56 5.53
CA ASN A 333 3.30 -3.55 4.59
C ASN A 333 3.56 -3.12 3.14
N ARG A 334 3.72 -4.09 2.25
CA ARG A 334 3.96 -3.85 0.83
C ARG A 334 2.70 -4.17 0.03
N PHE A 335 2.07 -3.12 -0.53
CA PHE A 335 0.94 -3.27 -1.44
C PHE A 335 1.45 -3.55 -2.85
N PRO A 336 1.18 -4.72 -3.45
CA PRO A 336 1.57 -5.02 -4.83
C PRO A 336 0.67 -4.27 -5.80
N MET A 337 1.24 -3.68 -6.85
CA MET A 337 0.50 -3.06 -7.94
C MET A 337 0.62 -3.87 -9.22
N ASN A 338 -0.50 -4.21 -9.81
CA ASN A 338 -0.62 -4.82 -11.14
C ASN A 338 -1.95 -4.35 -11.76
N MET A 339 -1.91 -3.34 -12.60
CA MET A 339 -3.09 -2.76 -13.25
C MET A 339 -3.55 -3.59 -14.45
N ASN A 340 -3.80 -4.88 -14.21
CA ASN A 340 -4.33 -5.81 -15.21
C ASN A 340 -5.85 -5.72 -15.23
N VAL A 341 -6.41 -5.24 -16.32
CA VAL A 341 -7.84 -4.91 -16.48
C VAL A 341 -8.37 -5.41 -17.82
N LEU A 342 -9.69 -5.48 -17.95
CA LEU A 342 -10.33 -5.73 -19.25
C LEU A 342 -10.48 -4.42 -20.01
N VAL A 343 -9.69 -4.27 -21.07
CA VAL A 343 -9.85 -3.17 -22.03
C VAL A 343 -11.04 -3.50 -22.94
N ASP A 344 -11.94 -2.53 -23.12
CA ASP A 344 -13.20 -2.69 -23.85
C ASP A 344 -14.07 -3.86 -23.33
N GLY A 345 -13.85 -4.28 -22.09
CA GLY A 345 -14.58 -5.37 -21.45
C GLY A 345 -14.20 -6.78 -21.88
N VAL A 346 -13.22 -6.94 -22.78
CA VAL A 346 -12.89 -8.24 -23.40
C VAL A 346 -11.40 -8.58 -23.41
N VAL A 347 -10.49 -7.60 -23.50
CA VAL A 347 -9.06 -7.86 -23.64
C VAL A 347 -8.34 -7.65 -22.31
N PRO A 348 -7.84 -8.72 -21.65
CA PRO A 348 -7.02 -8.57 -20.44
C PRO A 348 -5.67 -7.97 -20.80
N ARG A 349 -5.34 -6.82 -20.20
CA ARG A 349 -4.09 -6.11 -20.44
C ARG A 349 -3.66 -5.32 -19.21
N VAL A 350 -2.35 -5.26 -18.99
CA VAL A 350 -1.78 -4.34 -18.01
C VAL A 350 -1.71 -2.96 -18.65
N VAL A 351 -2.26 -1.97 -17.97
CA VAL A 351 -2.35 -0.58 -18.43
C VAL A 351 -1.55 0.37 -17.57
N SER A 352 -1.04 1.45 -18.15
CA SER A 352 -0.44 2.57 -17.42
C SER A 352 -1.52 3.48 -16.81
N LEU A 353 -1.12 4.46 -15.98
CA LEU A 353 -2.05 5.43 -15.39
C LEU A 353 -2.79 6.25 -16.45
N ASP A 354 -2.08 6.73 -17.48
CA ASP A 354 -2.69 7.51 -18.57
C ASP A 354 -3.63 6.66 -19.41
N GLU A 355 -3.28 5.41 -19.68
CA GLU A 355 -4.17 4.48 -20.42
C GLU A 355 -5.45 4.18 -19.63
N ALA A 356 -5.36 3.94 -18.32
CA ALA A 356 -6.53 3.68 -17.46
C ALA A 356 -7.49 4.89 -17.45
N LEU A 357 -6.97 6.11 -17.33
CA LEU A 357 -7.78 7.33 -17.37
C LEU A 357 -8.39 7.57 -18.75
N ARG A 358 -7.67 7.28 -19.85
CA ARG A 358 -8.19 7.40 -21.21
C ARG A 358 -9.34 6.45 -21.46
N GLN A 359 -9.24 5.18 -21.04
CA GLN A 359 -10.32 4.22 -21.15
C GLN A 359 -11.62 4.72 -20.50
N TRP A 360 -11.50 5.32 -19.32
CA TRP A 360 -12.64 5.94 -18.65
C TRP A 360 -13.16 7.18 -19.39
N LEU A 361 -12.28 8.08 -19.83
CA LEU A 361 -12.67 9.30 -20.57
C LEU A 361 -13.38 8.98 -21.89
N ASP A 362 -12.87 8.02 -22.64
CA ASP A 362 -13.49 7.58 -23.91
C ASP A 362 -14.86 6.95 -23.66
N HIS A 363 -14.98 6.18 -22.58
CA HIS A 363 -16.28 5.66 -22.13
C HIS A 363 -17.24 6.78 -21.75
N ARG A 364 -16.79 7.79 -21.00
CA ARG A 364 -17.61 8.97 -20.66
C ARG A 364 -18.12 9.70 -21.91
N ARG A 365 -17.27 9.82 -22.91
CA ARG A 365 -17.66 10.42 -24.20
C ARG A 365 -18.74 9.58 -24.88
N THR A 366 -18.57 8.27 -24.93
CA THR A 366 -19.57 7.34 -25.50
C THR A 366 -20.90 7.46 -24.77
N VAL A 367 -20.88 7.48 -23.44
CA VAL A 367 -22.07 7.68 -22.60
C VAL A 367 -22.74 9.04 -22.89
N LEU A 368 -21.97 10.12 -22.97
CA LEU A 368 -22.51 11.45 -23.32
C LEU A 368 -23.22 11.43 -24.67
N GLN A 369 -22.59 10.88 -25.70
CA GLN A 369 -23.17 10.81 -27.04
C GLN A 369 -24.44 9.95 -27.07
N ARG A 370 -24.47 8.81 -26.39
CA ARG A 370 -25.63 7.91 -26.35
C ARG A 370 -26.81 8.57 -25.62
N ARG A 371 -26.58 9.13 -24.44
CA ARG A 371 -27.60 9.88 -23.69
C ARG A 371 -28.15 11.06 -24.47
N SER A 372 -27.28 11.81 -25.17
CA SER A 372 -27.69 12.90 -26.03
C SER A 372 -28.57 12.43 -27.21
N ARG A 373 -28.21 11.33 -27.83
CA ARG A 373 -29.05 10.74 -28.92
C ARG A 373 -30.39 10.22 -28.38
N HIS A 374 -30.40 9.62 -27.19
CA HIS A 374 -31.63 9.18 -26.54
C HIS A 374 -32.53 10.39 -26.25
N ARG A 375 -32.00 11.45 -25.64
CA ARG A 375 -32.75 12.66 -25.37
C ARG A 375 -33.26 13.31 -26.66
N LEU A 376 -32.48 13.28 -27.72
CA LEU A 376 -32.89 13.79 -29.01
C LEU A 376 -34.11 13.05 -29.58
N ARG A 377 -34.13 11.70 -29.49
CA ARG A 377 -35.28 10.87 -29.92
C ARG A 377 -36.55 11.20 -29.09
N GLU A 378 -36.39 11.42 -27.79
CA GLU A 378 -37.50 11.84 -26.89
C GLU A 378 -38.06 13.21 -27.32
N ILE A 379 -37.14 14.16 -27.54
CA ILE A 379 -37.50 15.51 -27.97
C ILE A 379 -38.18 15.45 -29.35
N ASP A 380 -37.64 14.72 -30.31
CA ASP A 380 -38.22 14.59 -31.66
C ASP A 380 -39.64 14.04 -31.58
N HIS A 381 -39.85 12.97 -30.81
CA HIS A 381 -41.18 12.40 -30.62
C HIS A 381 -42.13 13.40 -29.93
N ARG A 382 -41.66 14.13 -28.92
CA ARG A 382 -42.48 15.13 -28.23
C ARG A 382 -42.81 16.33 -29.11
N LEU A 383 -41.86 16.82 -29.90
CA LEU A 383 -42.07 17.89 -30.88
C LEU A 383 -43.07 17.49 -31.99
N GLU A 384 -43.02 16.22 -32.46
CA GLU A 384 -43.99 15.68 -33.41
C GLU A 384 -45.42 15.75 -32.81
N VAL A 385 -45.60 15.31 -31.58
CA VAL A 385 -46.89 15.37 -30.88
C VAL A 385 -47.36 16.81 -30.70
N LEU A 386 -46.46 17.70 -30.20
CA LEU A 386 -46.77 19.11 -30.01
C LEU A 386 -47.15 19.84 -31.29
N ALA A 387 -46.46 19.54 -32.41
CA ALA A 387 -46.80 20.11 -33.72
C ALA A 387 -48.23 19.72 -34.15
N GLY A 388 -48.63 18.46 -33.94
CA GLY A 388 -50.00 18.00 -34.18
C GLY A 388 -51.04 18.74 -33.36
N MET A 389 -50.75 18.90 -32.04
CA MET A 389 -51.65 19.64 -31.14
C MET A 389 -51.80 21.10 -31.49
N LEU A 390 -50.74 21.79 -31.94
CA LEU A 390 -50.80 23.17 -32.38
C LEU A 390 -51.68 23.32 -33.61
N ILE A 391 -51.65 22.31 -34.54
CA ILE A 391 -52.58 22.31 -35.72
C ILE A 391 -54.01 22.17 -35.27
N VAL A 392 -54.30 21.34 -34.25
CA VAL A 392 -55.66 21.20 -33.68
C VAL A 392 -56.16 22.51 -33.07
N PHE A 393 -55.31 23.19 -32.31
CA PHE A 393 -55.71 24.48 -31.68
C PHE A 393 -56.03 25.57 -32.74
N LEU A 394 -55.33 25.52 -33.88
CA LEU A 394 -55.60 26.47 -34.96
C LEU A 394 -56.86 26.10 -35.77
N ASN A 395 -57.34 24.85 -35.71
CA ASN A 395 -58.45 24.31 -36.54
C ASN A 395 -59.47 23.58 -35.68
N LEU A 396 -59.73 24.01 -34.45
CA LEU A 396 -60.45 23.27 -33.42
C LEU A 396 -61.87 22.85 -33.89
N ASP A 397 -62.61 23.79 -34.49
CA ASP A 397 -63.99 23.54 -34.92
C ASP A 397 -64.06 22.45 -36.00
N GLU A 398 -63.13 22.48 -36.95
CA GLU A 398 -63.04 21.47 -38.01
C GLU A 398 -62.61 20.10 -37.50
N VAL A 399 -61.68 20.05 -36.58
CA VAL A 399 -61.27 18.81 -35.90
C VAL A 399 -62.43 18.17 -35.16
N ILE A 400 -63.22 18.98 -34.41
CA ILE A 400 -64.38 18.48 -33.70
C ILE A 400 -65.45 18.02 -34.66
N ARG A 401 -65.68 18.72 -35.78
CA ARG A 401 -66.60 18.29 -36.83
C ARG A 401 -66.24 16.92 -37.38
N ILE A 402 -64.99 16.75 -37.78
CA ILE A 402 -64.48 15.45 -38.33
C ILE A 402 -64.67 14.35 -37.30
N ILE A 403 -64.32 14.52 -36.04
CA ILE A 403 -64.47 13.52 -35.00
C ILE A 403 -65.92 13.10 -34.80
N ARG A 404 -66.87 14.00 -34.97
CA ARG A 404 -68.30 13.76 -34.71
C ARG A 404 -69.06 13.24 -35.91
N GLU A 405 -68.69 13.56 -37.14
CA GLU A 405 -69.48 13.37 -38.33
C GLU A 405 -68.92 12.31 -39.27
N GLU A 406 -67.62 12.02 -39.24
CA GLU A 406 -67.00 11.06 -40.14
C GLU A 406 -66.96 9.66 -39.52
N ASP A 407 -67.20 8.62 -40.33
CA ASP A 407 -67.17 7.23 -39.91
C ASP A 407 -65.72 6.75 -39.59
N GLU A 408 -64.71 7.28 -40.34
CA GLU A 408 -63.30 6.97 -40.15
C GLU A 408 -62.51 8.26 -39.85
N PRO A 409 -62.71 8.90 -38.69
CA PRO A 409 -62.12 10.20 -38.36
C PRO A 409 -60.60 10.23 -38.40
N LYS A 410 -59.97 9.06 -38.18
CA LYS A 410 -58.51 8.91 -38.18
C LYS A 410 -57.90 9.19 -39.54
N ASP A 411 -58.44 8.64 -40.62
CA ASP A 411 -57.94 8.80 -41.95
C ASP A 411 -58.25 10.18 -42.48
N VAL A 412 -59.46 10.72 -42.19
CA VAL A 412 -59.87 12.07 -42.61
C VAL A 412 -58.98 13.12 -41.93
N LEU A 413 -58.67 13.03 -40.65
CA LEU A 413 -57.75 13.93 -39.97
C LEU A 413 -56.34 13.88 -40.57
N LYS A 414 -55.88 12.68 -40.89
CA LYS A 414 -54.56 12.49 -41.52
C LYS A 414 -54.45 13.14 -42.88
N GLU A 415 -55.42 12.99 -43.68
CA GLU A 415 -55.43 13.58 -45.06
C GLU A 415 -55.66 15.07 -45.05
N THR A 416 -56.63 15.57 -44.24
CA THR A 416 -57.01 16.99 -44.15
C THR A 416 -55.85 17.87 -43.66
N PHE A 417 -55.22 17.45 -42.59
CA PHE A 417 -54.19 18.24 -41.93
C PHE A 417 -52.75 17.74 -42.18
N LYS A 418 -52.57 16.73 -43.01
CA LYS A 418 -51.28 16.05 -43.32
C LYS A 418 -50.56 15.58 -42.01
N LEU A 419 -51.30 15.01 -41.09
CA LEU A 419 -50.80 14.56 -39.82
C LEU A 419 -50.19 13.18 -39.93
N THR A 420 -49.21 12.91 -39.07
CA THR A 420 -48.66 11.56 -38.89
C THR A 420 -49.63 10.70 -38.07
N GLU A 421 -49.46 9.39 -38.11
CA GLU A 421 -50.26 8.48 -37.32
C GLU A 421 -50.11 8.73 -35.80
N VAL A 422 -48.89 9.04 -35.36
CA VAL A 422 -48.59 9.40 -33.94
C VAL A 422 -49.40 10.62 -33.53
N GLN A 423 -49.42 11.67 -34.38
CA GLN A 423 -50.14 12.90 -34.11
C GLN A 423 -51.66 12.66 -34.02
N VAL A 424 -52.23 11.93 -34.99
CA VAL A 424 -53.66 11.63 -35.05
C VAL A 424 -54.10 10.81 -33.81
N ASN A 425 -53.35 9.75 -33.46
CA ASN A 425 -53.65 8.98 -32.25
C ASN A 425 -53.65 9.85 -31.00
N TYR A 426 -52.65 10.69 -30.81
CA TYR A 426 -52.58 11.59 -29.67
C TYR A 426 -53.70 12.61 -29.63
N ILE A 427 -54.12 13.12 -30.77
CA ILE A 427 -55.26 14.06 -30.91
C ILE A 427 -56.53 13.37 -30.46
N LEU A 428 -56.81 12.17 -30.95
CA LEU A 428 -58.02 11.41 -30.59
C LEU A 428 -58.06 11.04 -29.10
N ASP A 429 -56.92 10.79 -28.49
CA ASP A 429 -56.80 10.50 -27.03
C ASP A 429 -56.81 11.72 -26.15
N THR A 430 -56.87 12.94 -26.75
CA THR A 430 -56.78 14.18 -26.02
C THR A 430 -58.07 14.46 -25.21
N ARG A 431 -57.90 14.83 -23.96
CA ARG A 431 -59.04 15.18 -23.08
C ARG A 431 -59.56 16.57 -23.43
N LEU A 432 -60.85 16.77 -23.50
CA LEU A 432 -61.50 18.06 -23.84
C LEU A 432 -61.03 19.24 -22.98
N ARG A 433 -60.71 18.99 -21.69
CA ARG A 433 -60.18 19.99 -20.79
C ARG A 433 -58.81 20.56 -21.22
N SER A 434 -58.01 19.79 -21.98
CA SER A 434 -56.69 20.22 -22.48
C SER A 434 -56.78 21.18 -23.68
N LEU A 435 -57.97 21.43 -24.19
CA LEU A 435 -58.19 22.34 -25.28
C LEU A 435 -58.40 23.78 -24.85
N ARG A 436 -58.01 24.19 -23.65
CA ARG A 436 -58.10 25.57 -23.12
C ARG A 436 -57.02 26.45 -23.71
N ARG A 437 -57.33 27.73 -23.94
CA ARG A 437 -56.37 28.70 -24.48
C ARG A 437 -55.12 28.89 -23.63
N LEU A 438 -55.19 28.68 -22.32
CA LEU A 438 -54.02 28.72 -21.45
C LEU A 438 -53.04 27.58 -21.72
N GLU A 439 -53.58 26.41 -22.04
CA GLU A 439 -52.76 25.22 -22.37
C GLU A 439 -52.10 25.37 -23.75
N GLU A 440 -52.73 26.06 -24.73
CA GLU A 440 -52.09 26.38 -26.01
C GLU A 440 -50.80 27.19 -25.83
N MET A 441 -50.84 28.20 -24.96
CA MET A 441 -49.64 29.01 -24.66
C MET A 441 -48.50 28.15 -24.03
N GLN A 442 -48.88 27.24 -23.13
CA GLN A 442 -47.92 26.34 -22.51
C GLN A 442 -47.28 25.39 -23.54
N LEU A 443 -48.11 24.83 -24.44
CA LEU A 443 -47.61 23.96 -25.49
C LEU A 443 -46.69 24.69 -26.49
N ARG A 444 -46.98 25.95 -26.83
CA ARG A 444 -46.07 26.77 -27.64
C ARG A 444 -44.75 27.04 -26.96
N THR A 445 -44.78 27.37 -25.68
CA THR A 445 -43.56 27.58 -24.88
C THR A 445 -42.73 26.27 -24.81
N GLU A 446 -43.38 25.13 -24.51
CA GLU A 446 -42.73 23.85 -24.50
C GLU A 446 -42.10 23.47 -25.87
N PHE A 447 -42.83 23.76 -26.95
CA PHE A 447 -42.33 23.52 -28.32
C PHE A 447 -41.08 24.36 -28.62
N ASP A 448 -41.08 25.65 -28.25
CA ASP A 448 -39.94 26.54 -28.50
C ASP A 448 -38.70 26.12 -27.61
N GLU A 449 -38.96 25.79 -26.35
CA GLU A 449 -37.91 25.31 -25.44
C GLU A 449 -37.27 23.99 -25.93
N LEU A 450 -38.08 23.00 -26.32
CA LEU A 450 -37.60 21.73 -26.86
C LEU A 450 -36.88 21.91 -28.21
N THR A 451 -37.35 22.82 -29.07
CA THR A 451 -36.66 23.13 -30.32
C THR A 451 -35.29 23.73 -30.09
N LYS A 452 -35.16 24.61 -29.07
CA LYS A 452 -33.88 25.16 -28.67
C LYS A 452 -32.97 24.10 -28.06
N GLU A 453 -33.51 23.22 -27.18
CA GLU A 453 -32.79 22.13 -26.59
C GLU A 453 -32.27 21.16 -27.67
N LYS A 454 -33.14 20.81 -28.66
CA LYS A 454 -32.77 19.99 -29.79
C LYS A 454 -31.57 20.55 -30.54
N ALA A 455 -31.64 21.82 -30.95
CA ALA A 455 -30.53 22.48 -31.63
C ALA A 455 -29.24 22.48 -30.83
N GLY A 456 -29.33 22.64 -29.53
CA GLY A 456 -28.17 22.57 -28.61
C GLY A 456 -27.55 21.17 -28.54
N ILE A 457 -28.38 20.12 -28.55
CA ILE A 457 -27.92 18.73 -28.55
C ILE A 457 -27.31 18.33 -29.90
N GLU A 458 -27.92 18.76 -30.99
CA GLU A 458 -27.39 18.52 -32.35
C GLU A 458 -26.02 19.16 -32.52
N ASP A 459 -25.88 20.42 -32.06
CA ASP A 459 -24.62 21.15 -32.06
C ASP A 459 -23.55 20.47 -31.19
N LEU A 460 -23.92 19.95 -29.99
CA LEU A 460 -23.04 19.16 -29.14
C LEU A 460 -22.57 17.86 -29.83
N LEU A 461 -23.49 17.17 -30.49
CA LEU A 461 -23.16 15.90 -31.14
C LEU A 461 -22.27 16.09 -32.39
N ALA A 462 -22.40 17.23 -33.09
CA ALA A 462 -21.63 17.58 -34.27
C ALA A 462 -20.20 18.04 -33.94
N ASP A 463 -19.93 18.54 -32.75
CA ASP A 463 -18.67 19.16 -32.37
C ASP A 463 -17.95 18.40 -31.24
N ASP A 464 -16.83 17.76 -31.62
CA ASP A 464 -15.96 17.02 -30.71
C ASP A 464 -15.43 17.88 -29.53
N ALA A 465 -15.06 19.13 -29.81
CA ALA A 465 -14.53 20.04 -28.78
C ALA A 465 -15.61 20.40 -27.76
N LYS A 466 -16.88 20.54 -28.17
CA LYS A 466 -18.01 20.79 -27.28
C LYS A 466 -18.30 19.60 -26.37
N GLN A 467 -18.20 18.38 -26.91
CA GLN A 467 -18.33 17.15 -26.11
C GLN A 467 -17.29 17.11 -25.01
N TRP A 468 -16.01 17.35 -25.31
CA TRP A 468 -14.95 17.36 -24.31
C TRP A 468 -15.07 18.52 -23.31
N LYS A 469 -15.53 19.67 -23.74
CA LYS A 469 -15.83 20.80 -22.87
C LYS A 469 -16.95 20.45 -21.86
N THR A 470 -17.97 19.74 -22.31
CA THR A 470 -19.07 19.24 -21.47
C THR A 470 -18.57 18.22 -20.45
N ILE A 471 -17.77 17.25 -20.89
CA ILE A 471 -17.16 16.26 -20.00
C ILE A 471 -16.25 16.95 -18.96
N ALA A 472 -15.43 17.91 -19.40
CA ALA A 472 -14.58 18.67 -18.49
C ALA A 472 -15.39 19.47 -17.46
N TRP A 473 -16.54 20.00 -17.84
CA TRP A 473 -17.46 20.66 -16.89
C TRP A 473 -18.01 19.65 -15.86
N GLN A 474 -18.49 18.48 -16.31
CA GLN A 474 -18.97 17.42 -15.42
C GLN A 474 -17.89 16.97 -14.42
N ILE A 475 -16.62 16.83 -14.87
CA ILE A 475 -15.49 16.48 -14.00
C ILE A 475 -15.20 17.59 -12.97
N ARG A 476 -15.33 18.87 -13.35
CA ARG A 476 -15.17 19.97 -12.39
C ARG A 476 -16.24 19.97 -11.31
N GLU A 477 -17.50 19.70 -11.67
CA GLU A 477 -18.59 19.56 -10.70
C GLU A 477 -18.37 18.34 -9.79
N LEU A 478 -17.89 17.20 -10.34
CA LEU A 478 -17.50 16.06 -9.55
C LEU A 478 -16.37 16.42 -8.55
N LYS A 479 -15.32 17.10 -9.02
CA LYS A 479 -14.21 17.55 -8.17
C LYS A 479 -14.71 18.49 -7.06
N LYS A 480 -15.63 19.39 -7.34
CA LYS A 480 -16.22 20.30 -6.35
C LYS A 480 -16.98 19.53 -5.26
N LYS A 481 -17.73 18.48 -5.63
CA LYS A 481 -18.49 17.64 -4.69
C LYS A 481 -17.58 16.79 -3.80
N TYR A 482 -16.44 16.33 -4.32
CA TYR A 482 -15.50 15.43 -3.64
C TYR A 482 -14.10 16.06 -3.49
N GLY A 483 -14.02 17.37 -3.38
CA GLY A 483 -12.77 18.11 -3.26
C GLY A 483 -12.08 17.93 -1.90
N PRO A 484 -10.84 18.39 -1.79
CA PRO A 484 -10.01 18.21 -0.59
C PRO A 484 -10.60 18.91 0.66
N GLU A 485 -11.53 19.84 0.49
CA GLU A 485 -12.24 20.54 1.57
C GLU A 485 -13.28 19.66 2.25
N THR A 486 -13.71 18.57 1.60
CA THR A 486 -14.71 17.65 2.15
C THR A 486 -14.05 16.53 2.95
N LYS A 487 -14.73 16.02 3.98
CA LYS A 487 -14.23 14.90 4.79
C LYS A 487 -13.85 13.68 3.93
N ILE A 488 -14.66 13.37 2.90
CA ILE A 488 -14.42 12.22 2.03
C ILE A 488 -13.32 12.48 0.98
N GLY A 489 -13.19 13.74 0.51
CA GLY A 489 -12.23 14.12 -0.54
C GLY A 489 -10.82 14.41 -0.03
N LYS A 490 -10.65 14.69 1.28
CA LYS A 490 -9.34 14.93 1.87
C LYS A 490 -8.42 13.73 1.70
N ARG A 491 -7.17 13.97 1.23
CA ARG A 491 -6.15 12.93 1.13
C ARG A 491 -5.83 12.35 2.52
N ARG A 492 -5.73 11.04 2.61
CA ARG A 492 -5.44 10.32 3.85
C ARG A 492 -3.98 9.85 3.91
N THR A 493 -3.47 9.31 2.81
CA THR A 493 -2.10 8.79 2.72
C THR A 493 -1.10 9.89 2.43
N THR A 494 0.02 9.92 3.15
CA THR A 494 1.13 10.87 2.96
C THR A 494 2.37 10.19 2.40
N PHE A 495 3.40 10.97 2.08
CA PHE A 495 4.67 10.48 1.52
C PHE A 495 5.81 10.99 2.39
N GLU A 496 6.72 10.09 2.75
CA GLU A 496 7.96 10.41 3.45
C GLU A 496 9.11 9.60 2.85
N GLN A 497 10.34 10.07 3.05
CA GLN A 497 11.51 9.25 2.74
C GLN A 497 11.81 8.37 3.94
N ALA A 498 11.97 7.05 3.70
CA ALA A 498 12.45 6.17 4.75
C ALA A 498 13.86 6.62 5.19
N PRO A 499 14.16 6.62 6.50
CA PRO A 499 15.51 6.90 6.97
C PRO A 499 16.51 5.93 6.33
N GLU A 500 17.62 6.45 5.81
CA GLU A 500 18.75 5.65 5.34
C GLU A 500 19.54 5.09 6.55
N THR A 501 18.94 4.19 7.30
CA THR A 501 19.61 3.51 8.42
C THR A 501 20.37 2.32 7.86
N SER A 502 21.69 2.29 8.02
CA SER A 502 22.48 1.13 7.60
C SER A 502 22.06 -0.11 8.40
N ALA A 503 22.19 -1.30 7.82
CA ALA A 503 21.87 -2.54 8.54
C ALA A 503 22.79 -2.72 9.79
N VAL A 504 23.96 -2.12 9.77
CA VAL A 504 24.93 -2.15 10.89
C VAL A 504 24.45 -1.24 12.01
N ASP A 505 24.07 0.00 11.71
CA ASP A 505 23.56 0.94 12.72
C ASP A 505 22.30 0.44 13.39
N PHE A 506 21.44 -0.22 12.62
CA PHE A 506 20.23 -0.85 13.13
C PHE A 506 20.55 -2.04 14.07
N ALA A 507 21.47 -2.91 13.69
CA ALA A 507 21.87 -4.05 14.52
C ALA A 507 22.50 -3.60 15.84
N GLU A 508 23.32 -2.55 15.83
CA GLU A 508 23.90 -1.95 17.04
C GLU A 508 22.84 -1.32 17.95
N ALA A 509 21.85 -0.63 17.37
CA ALA A 509 20.75 -0.01 18.12
C ALA A 509 19.80 -1.02 18.77
N MET A 510 19.71 -2.25 18.24
CA MET A 510 18.90 -3.35 18.78
C MET A 510 19.52 -4.08 19.97
N ILE A 511 20.78 -3.78 20.32
CA ILE A 511 21.44 -4.39 21.48
C ILE A 511 20.95 -3.71 22.75
N GLU A 512 20.36 -4.47 23.66
CA GLU A 512 19.97 -3.96 24.99
C GLU A 512 21.21 -3.49 25.76
N ARG A 513 21.22 -2.22 26.16
CA ARG A 513 22.34 -1.61 26.87
C ARG A 513 22.32 -2.03 28.34
N GLU A 514 23.12 -3.04 28.69
CA GLU A 514 23.31 -3.51 30.07
C GLU A 514 24.77 -3.36 30.51
N PRO A 515 25.02 -3.00 31.77
CA PRO A 515 26.38 -3.03 32.30
C PRO A 515 26.87 -4.46 32.44
N ILE A 516 28.12 -4.69 32.07
CA ILE A 516 28.79 -5.98 32.17
C ILE A 516 30.19 -5.83 32.71
N THR A 517 30.71 -6.89 33.31
CA THR A 517 32.10 -7.00 33.69
C THR A 517 32.78 -8.00 32.81
N VAL A 518 33.72 -7.55 31.98
CA VAL A 518 34.53 -8.43 31.13
C VAL A 518 35.66 -9.00 31.98
N VAL A 519 35.83 -10.32 31.94
CA VAL A 519 36.87 -11.06 32.63
C VAL A 519 37.72 -11.81 31.63
N VAL A 520 39.02 -11.60 31.65
CA VAL A 520 40.00 -12.26 30.80
C VAL A 520 41.02 -12.99 31.64
N THR A 521 41.36 -14.22 31.28
CA THR A 521 42.31 -15.07 31.99
C THR A 521 43.70 -15.06 31.37
N GLU A 522 44.73 -15.50 32.07
CA GLU A 522 46.12 -15.60 31.59
C GLU A 522 46.24 -16.48 30.35
N LYS A 523 45.45 -17.58 30.27
CA LYS A 523 45.41 -18.47 29.09
C LYS A 523 44.51 -17.95 27.97
N GLY A 524 44.03 -16.68 28.01
CA GLY A 524 43.27 -16.03 26.96
C GLY A 524 41.82 -16.47 26.82
N TRP A 525 41.19 -16.88 27.94
CA TRP A 525 39.75 -17.11 27.98
C TRP A 525 39.04 -15.80 28.34
N ILE A 526 37.89 -15.54 27.70
CA ILE A 526 37.08 -14.33 27.93
C ILE A 526 35.62 -14.70 28.23
N ARG A 527 35.01 -13.92 29.12
CA ARG A 527 33.57 -13.99 29.43
C ARG A 527 33.05 -12.64 29.92
N ALA A 528 31.74 -12.42 29.82
CA ALA A 528 31.04 -11.26 30.31
C ALA A 528 30.11 -11.64 31.48
N LEU A 529 30.33 -11.06 32.64
CA LEU A 529 29.43 -11.19 33.79
C LEU A 529 28.39 -10.08 33.75
N LYS A 530 27.15 -10.38 34.14
CA LYS A 530 26.08 -9.38 34.20
C LYS A 530 26.28 -8.40 35.35
N GLY A 531 26.20 -7.10 35.06
CA GLY A 531 26.39 -6.02 36.04
C GLY A 531 27.87 -5.68 36.30
N ASN A 532 28.08 -4.70 37.19
CA ASN A 532 29.40 -4.24 37.64
C ASN A 532 29.86 -5.10 38.85
N VAL A 533 30.59 -6.17 38.56
CA VAL A 533 31.11 -7.10 39.55
C VAL A 533 32.53 -6.62 39.97
N THR A 534 32.65 -6.10 41.19
CA THR A 534 33.95 -5.61 41.73
C THR A 534 34.76 -6.72 42.39
N ASP A 535 34.11 -7.73 42.97
CA ASP A 535 34.77 -8.86 43.59
C ASP A 535 34.82 -10.05 42.64
N THR A 536 35.98 -10.32 42.08
CA THR A 536 36.28 -11.42 41.17
C THR A 536 36.90 -12.63 41.87
N SER A 537 37.11 -12.58 43.19
CA SER A 537 37.79 -13.62 43.97
C SER A 537 37.02 -14.97 43.99
N ALA A 538 35.71 -14.92 43.90
CA ALA A 538 34.85 -16.10 43.89
C ALA A 538 34.73 -16.77 42.49
N LEU A 539 35.34 -16.22 41.43
CA LEU A 539 35.24 -16.76 40.09
C LEU A 539 36.07 -18.05 39.92
N GLN A 540 35.43 -19.04 39.32
CA GLN A 540 36.12 -20.27 38.96
C GLN A 540 36.73 -20.17 37.55
N TYR A 541 37.97 -20.63 37.39
CA TYR A 541 38.71 -20.67 36.16
C TYR A 541 38.93 -22.13 35.73
N LYS A 542 39.28 -22.35 34.48
CA LYS A 542 39.48 -23.70 33.92
C LYS A 542 40.87 -24.23 34.28
N GLY A 543 40.92 -25.31 35.10
CA GLY A 543 42.16 -25.92 35.52
C GLY A 543 43.01 -25.01 36.41
N ASP A 544 44.27 -24.78 36.01
CA ASP A 544 45.29 -23.94 36.68
C ASP A 544 45.35 -22.50 36.11
N ASP A 545 44.30 -22.05 35.43
CA ASP A 545 44.23 -20.68 34.88
C ASP A 545 43.89 -19.66 36.00
N SER A 546 44.21 -18.38 35.73
CA SER A 546 44.01 -17.28 36.69
C SER A 546 43.55 -16.02 36.00
N LEU A 547 43.06 -15.06 36.78
CA LEU A 547 42.63 -13.77 36.27
C LEU A 547 43.82 -12.98 35.73
N LYS A 548 43.73 -12.53 34.45
CA LYS A 548 44.66 -11.58 33.85
C LYS A 548 44.18 -10.14 34.04
N ILE A 549 42.92 -9.88 33.67
CA ILE A 549 42.33 -8.54 33.79
C ILE A 549 40.81 -8.63 33.87
N SER A 550 40.19 -7.72 34.62
CA SER A 550 38.75 -7.46 34.57
C SER A 550 38.50 -5.96 34.45
N PHE A 551 37.48 -5.59 33.72
CA PHE A 551 37.05 -4.19 33.55
C PHE A 551 35.55 -4.09 33.29
N PHE A 552 34.99 -2.93 33.57
CA PHE A 552 33.59 -2.63 33.32
C PHE A 552 33.40 -2.20 31.87
N ALA A 553 32.30 -2.66 31.29
CA ALA A 553 31.89 -2.31 29.94
C ALA A 553 30.35 -2.36 29.87
N GLU A 554 29.80 -2.10 28.71
CA GLU A 554 28.39 -2.29 28.38
C GLU A 554 28.25 -3.30 27.27
N THR A 555 27.10 -3.93 27.14
CA THR A 555 26.80 -4.88 26.06
C THR A 555 27.01 -4.25 24.66
N THR A 556 26.89 -2.94 24.52
CA THR A 556 27.12 -2.16 23.30
C THR A 556 28.58 -1.78 23.06
N SER A 557 29.49 -2.06 24.04
CA SER A 557 30.89 -1.67 23.95
C SER A 557 31.65 -2.53 22.93
N LYS A 558 32.67 -1.93 22.30
CA LYS A 558 33.68 -2.66 21.54
C LYS A 558 34.85 -3.00 22.49
N ILE A 559 35.33 -4.22 22.41
CA ILE A 559 36.45 -4.72 23.22
C ILE A 559 37.65 -4.89 22.27
N MET A 560 38.72 -4.19 22.60
CA MET A 560 39.98 -4.22 21.85
C MET A 560 40.88 -5.33 22.39
N VAL A 561 41.39 -6.18 21.51
CA VAL A 561 42.33 -7.26 21.83
C VAL A 561 43.60 -7.06 21.03
N LEU A 562 44.72 -6.83 21.69
CA LEU A 562 46.05 -6.67 21.09
C LEU A 562 46.81 -7.97 21.26
N ALA A 563 47.26 -8.56 20.15
CA ALA A 563 48.15 -9.72 20.15
C ALA A 563 49.63 -9.33 20.24
N THR A 564 50.45 -10.29 20.69
CA THR A 564 51.92 -10.08 20.88
C THR A 564 52.68 -9.70 19.62
N ASN A 565 52.15 -10.04 18.43
CA ASN A 565 52.72 -9.65 17.11
C ASN A 565 52.29 -8.24 16.63
N GLY A 566 51.58 -7.47 17.47
CA GLY A 566 51.15 -6.12 17.13
C GLY A 566 49.89 -6.01 16.30
N LYS A 567 49.15 -7.10 16.03
CA LYS A 567 47.81 -7.10 15.45
C LYS A 567 46.76 -6.78 16.52
N ILE A 568 45.83 -5.90 16.19
CA ILE A 568 44.69 -5.55 17.05
C ILE A 568 43.39 -6.04 16.44
N PHE A 569 42.51 -6.57 17.29
CA PHE A 569 41.20 -7.14 16.93
C PHE A 569 40.13 -6.39 17.71
N THR A 570 38.94 -6.32 17.13
CA THR A 570 37.76 -5.69 17.76
C THR A 570 36.69 -6.76 17.94
N LEU A 571 36.25 -6.95 19.19
CA LEU A 571 35.15 -7.85 19.55
C LEU A 571 33.95 -7.05 20.01
N ASP A 572 32.75 -7.44 19.62
CA ASP A 572 31.51 -6.85 20.12
C ASP A 572 31.20 -7.44 21.50
N ALA A 573 31.01 -6.63 22.51
CA ALA A 573 30.73 -7.08 23.85
C ALA A 573 29.42 -7.90 23.97
N SER A 574 28.43 -7.61 23.11
CA SER A 574 27.19 -8.39 23.01
C SER A 574 27.37 -9.85 22.59
N LYS A 575 28.49 -10.15 21.92
CA LYS A 575 28.83 -11.51 21.43
C LYS A 575 29.73 -12.29 22.37
N LEU A 576 30.14 -11.70 23.49
CA LEU A 576 30.97 -12.39 24.47
C LEU A 576 30.16 -13.49 25.16
N PRO A 577 30.80 -14.62 25.50
CA PRO A 577 30.15 -15.68 26.25
C PRO A 577 29.69 -15.17 27.63
N GLY A 578 28.49 -15.58 28.05
CA GLY A 578 27.90 -15.17 29.31
C GLY A 578 28.68 -15.71 30.54
N GLY A 579 28.39 -15.15 31.70
CA GLY A 579 29.10 -15.44 32.96
C GLY A 579 28.94 -16.87 33.56
N ARG A 580 28.07 -17.70 32.96
CA ARG A 580 27.93 -19.11 33.36
C ARG A 580 29.03 -19.94 32.68
N GLY A 581 29.84 -20.64 33.46
CA GLY A 581 30.96 -21.43 32.97
C GLY A 581 32.29 -20.69 32.95
N HIS A 582 33.28 -21.22 32.23
CA HIS A 582 34.65 -20.72 32.23
C HIS A 582 34.92 -19.67 31.13
N GLY A 583 33.93 -19.35 30.30
CA GLY A 583 34.08 -18.51 29.11
C GLY A 583 34.55 -19.29 27.88
N GLU A 584 35.06 -18.59 26.88
CA GLU A 584 35.59 -19.16 25.65
C GLU A 584 36.97 -18.57 25.33
N PRO A 585 37.85 -19.33 24.63
CA PRO A 585 39.14 -18.82 24.15
C PRO A 585 38.93 -17.64 23.18
N ILE A 586 39.63 -16.52 23.36
CA ILE A 586 39.62 -15.39 22.45
C ILE A 586 39.94 -15.78 21.01
N ARG A 587 40.78 -16.83 20.81
CA ARG A 587 41.15 -17.34 19.50
C ARG A 587 39.96 -17.88 18.67
N LEU A 588 38.83 -18.21 19.30
CA LEU A 588 37.61 -18.60 18.59
C LEU A 588 36.90 -17.37 17.98
N MET A 589 37.12 -16.18 18.53
CA MET A 589 36.49 -14.92 18.10
C MET A 589 37.41 -14.05 17.22
N ALA A 590 38.75 -14.17 17.43
CA ALA A 590 39.78 -13.43 16.71
C ALA A 590 40.81 -14.42 16.11
N GLU A 591 41.16 -14.21 14.84
CA GLU A 591 42.17 -15.05 14.14
C GLU A 591 43.58 -14.64 14.56
N ILE A 592 43.95 -14.97 15.82
CA ILE A 592 45.31 -14.76 16.33
C ILE A 592 46.22 -15.79 15.74
N ASP A 593 47.37 -15.35 15.17
CA ASP A 593 48.33 -16.25 14.50
C ASP A 593 48.88 -17.32 15.45
N GLU A 594 49.27 -18.44 14.90
CA GLU A 594 49.81 -19.55 15.68
C GLU A 594 51.16 -19.14 16.33
N GLY A 595 51.33 -19.47 17.61
CA GLY A 595 52.50 -19.05 18.40
C GLY A 595 52.45 -17.66 19.02
N GLU A 596 51.40 -16.89 18.74
CA GLU A 596 51.16 -15.55 19.33
C GLU A 596 50.11 -15.62 20.45
N ASP A 597 50.23 -14.75 21.44
CA ASP A 597 49.35 -14.66 22.60
C ASP A 597 48.64 -13.30 22.69
N VAL A 598 47.67 -13.18 23.60
CA VAL A 598 46.96 -11.94 23.90
C VAL A 598 47.89 -11.08 24.80
N ALA A 599 48.38 -9.94 24.27
CA ALA A 599 49.18 -8.99 25.01
C ALA A 599 48.31 -8.14 25.93
N ALA A 600 47.22 -7.55 25.41
CA ALA A 600 46.34 -6.68 26.18
C ALA A 600 44.88 -6.81 25.71
N VAL A 601 43.93 -6.56 26.65
CA VAL A 601 42.49 -6.43 26.36
C VAL A 601 41.97 -5.19 27.10
N PHE A 602 41.26 -4.32 26.41
CA PHE A 602 40.70 -3.09 27.00
C PHE A 602 39.43 -2.64 26.28
N PRO A 603 38.55 -1.87 26.96
CA PRO A 603 37.36 -1.33 26.31
C PRO A 603 37.76 -0.20 25.36
N TYR A 604 37.10 -0.12 24.19
CA TYR A 604 37.20 1.03 23.30
C TYR A 604 36.54 2.26 23.92
N ALA A 605 37.23 3.39 23.80
CA ALA A 605 36.69 4.71 24.18
C ALA A 605 37.05 5.75 23.11
N ALA A 606 36.05 6.39 22.55
CA ALA A 606 36.20 7.37 21.48
C ALA A 606 37.10 8.56 21.93
N GLY A 607 37.98 8.99 21.07
CA GLY A 607 38.89 10.12 21.30
C GLY A 607 40.05 9.82 22.27
N VAL A 608 40.14 8.62 22.84
CA VAL A 608 41.26 8.24 23.74
C VAL A 608 42.49 7.85 22.88
N LYS A 609 43.67 8.36 23.28
CA LYS A 609 44.94 8.00 22.67
C LYS A 609 45.69 7.00 23.55
N MET A 610 46.36 6.06 22.93
CA MET A 610 47.15 5.03 23.58
C MET A 610 48.61 5.14 23.16
N LEU A 611 49.53 5.05 24.11
CA LEU A 611 50.93 4.83 23.85
C LEU A 611 51.14 3.32 23.72
N ILE A 612 51.72 2.92 22.58
CA ILE A 612 52.05 1.52 22.30
C ILE A 612 53.57 1.39 22.13
N ALA A 613 54.15 0.32 22.68
CA ALA A 613 55.58 0.07 22.63
C ALA A 613 55.90 -1.43 22.40
N SER A 614 57.00 -1.65 21.67
CA SER A 614 57.60 -2.98 21.44
C SER A 614 58.78 -3.25 22.36
N SER A 615 59.07 -4.52 22.61
CA SER A 615 60.15 -4.96 23.50
C SER A 615 61.58 -4.51 23.04
N ASP A 616 61.72 -4.19 21.76
CA ASP A 616 62.98 -3.58 21.23
C ASP A 616 63.09 -2.07 21.47
N GLY A 617 62.13 -1.50 22.22
CA GLY A 617 62.17 -0.08 22.63
C GLY A 617 61.70 0.92 21.60
N ARG A 618 60.79 0.55 20.71
CA ARG A 618 60.11 1.45 19.79
C ARG A 618 58.67 1.66 20.19
N GLY A 619 58.08 2.82 19.85
CA GLY A 619 56.70 3.12 20.15
C GLY A 619 56.19 4.38 19.52
N PHE A 620 54.89 4.61 19.65
CA PHE A 620 54.19 5.81 19.17
C PHE A 620 52.84 5.95 19.89
N VAL A 621 52.23 7.09 19.71
CA VAL A 621 50.85 7.34 20.21
C VAL A 621 49.88 7.04 19.07
N ALA A 622 48.84 6.26 19.38
CA ALA A 622 47.76 5.96 18.41
C ALA A 622 46.37 6.26 18.99
N PRO A 623 45.49 6.94 18.23
CA PRO A 623 44.09 7.11 18.61
C PRO A 623 43.38 5.76 18.60
N GLN A 624 42.52 5.49 19.60
CA GLN A 624 41.72 4.26 19.63
C GLN A 624 40.76 4.20 18.42
N ASP A 625 40.29 5.34 17.92
CA ASP A 625 39.44 5.43 16.74
C ASP A 625 40.09 4.78 15.51
N ASP A 626 41.41 4.93 15.38
CA ASP A 626 42.21 4.33 14.31
C ASP A 626 42.51 2.83 14.53
N MET A 627 42.27 2.30 15.73
CA MET A 627 42.52 0.90 16.08
C MET A 627 41.35 -0.02 15.74
N VAL A 628 40.14 0.51 15.62
CA VAL A 628 38.94 -0.28 15.34
C VAL A 628 39.04 -0.94 13.98
N GLY A 629 38.83 -2.26 13.94
CA GLY A 629 38.84 -3.10 12.73
C GLY A 629 37.54 -3.90 12.59
N GLY A 630 37.01 -4.02 11.37
CA GLY A 630 35.74 -4.69 11.09
C GLY A 630 35.85 -6.21 10.78
N THR A 631 37.04 -6.82 10.83
CA THR A 631 37.23 -8.21 10.44
C THR A 631 37.88 -9.07 11.52
N ARG A 632 37.56 -10.38 11.53
CA ARG A 632 38.18 -11.37 12.43
C ARG A 632 39.71 -11.53 12.23
N LYS A 633 40.23 -11.10 11.08
CA LYS A 633 41.67 -11.12 10.76
C LYS A 633 42.48 -10.08 11.47
N GLY A 634 41.82 -9.11 12.12
CA GLY A 634 42.45 -8.00 12.81
C GLY A 634 43.12 -6.98 11.88
N LYS A 635 43.72 -5.96 12.47
CA LYS A 635 44.43 -4.88 11.81
C LYS A 635 45.85 -4.79 12.38
N LEU A 636 46.86 -4.67 11.54
CA LEU A 636 48.24 -4.46 12.02
C LEU A 636 48.38 -3.03 12.53
N LEU A 637 48.61 -2.90 13.84
CA LEU A 637 48.80 -1.61 14.52
C LEU A 637 50.29 -1.30 14.71
N LEU A 638 51.02 -2.22 15.34
CA LEU A 638 52.46 -2.07 15.59
C LEU A 638 53.24 -3.06 14.72
N ASN A 639 54.12 -2.54 13.83
CA ASN A 639 55.00 -3.35 13.00
C ASN A 639 56.21 -3.79 13.83
N ILE A 640 56.31 -5.05 14.15
CA ILE A 640 57.35 -5.64 15.01
C ILE A 640 58.16 -6.61 14.17
N ASP A 641 59.50 -6.54 14.27
CA ASP A 641 60.41 -7.53 13.66
C ASP A 641 60.74 -8.62 14.69
N ALA A 642 60.61 -9.86 14.31
CA ALA A 642 60.96 -10.96 15.21
C ALA A 642 62.43 -10.88 15.65
N PRO A 643 62.78 -11.19 16.91
CA PRO A 643 61.96 -11.83 17.95
C PRO A 643 61.20 -10.87 18.89
N ALA A 644 61.15 -9.56 18.58
CA ALA A 644 60.48 -8.60 19.42
C ALA A 644 58.96 -8.86 19.50
N LYS A 645 58.33 -8.44 20.60
CA LYS A 645 56.90 -8.54 20.83
C LYS A 645 56.32 -7.19 21.36
N VAL A 646 55.02 -7.04 21.43
CA VAL A 646 54.39 -5.94 22.14
C VAL A 646 54.83 -6.01 23.61
N ALA A 647 55.38 -4.91 24.14
CA ALA A 647 55.78 -4.80 25.55
C ALA A 647 54.70 -4.08 26.36
N ALA A 648 54.12 -3.01 25.86
CA ALA A 648 53.14 -2.23 26.58
C ALA A 648 52.14 -1.54 25.67
N ILE A 649 50.91 -1.38 26.12
CA ILE A 649 49.89 -0.43 25.61
C ILE A 649 49.20 0.22 26.80
N VAL A 650 49.28 1.53 26.90
CA VAL A 650 48.73 2.29 28.03
C VAL A 650 48.05 3.58 27.53
N PRO A 651 47.03 4.10 28.21
CA PRO A 651 46.49 5.40 27.88
C PRO A 651 47.55 6.49 27.92
N ALA A 652 47.63 7.29 26.84
CA ALA A 652 48.54 8.40 26.71
C ALA A 652 47.98 9.62 27.49
N THR A 653 48.00 9.53 28.80
CA THR A 653 47.52 10.57 29.74
C THR A 653 48.74 11.20 30.45
N GLY A 654 48.73 12.51 30.63
CA GLY A 654 49.82 13.24 31.19
C GLY A 654 50.72 13.92 30.13
N ASP A 655 51.83 14.51 30.57
CA ASP A 655 52.70 15.35 29.80
C ASP A 655 54.09 14.74 29.49
N HIS A 656 54.46 13.66 30.20
CA HIS A 656 55.72 12.95 30.08
C HIS A 656 55.56 11.43 29.95
N VAL A 657 56.53 10.82 29.28
CA VAL A 657 56.67 9.36 29.19
C VAL A 657 57.91 8.91 29.95
N ALA A 658 57.74 7.98 30.86
CA ALA A 658 58.83 7.31 31.57
C ALA A 658 59.03 5.90 30.95
N VAL A 659 60.22 5.61 30.48
CA VAL A 659 60.57 4.31 29.89
C VAL A 659 61.67 3.65 30.70
N ILE A 660 61.40 2.41 31.14
CA ILE A 660 62.35 1.60 31.90
C ILE A 660 62.76 0.39 31.08
N GLY A 661 64.05 0.14 31.01
CA GLY A 661 64.58 -1.04 30.38
C GLY A 661 64.93 -2.16 31.37
N GLU A 662 65.03 -3.41 30.89
CA GLU A 662 65.50 -4.59 31.67
C GLU A 662 66.84 -4.32 32.32
N ASN A 663 67.69 -3.46 31.76
CA ASN A 663 68.95 -3.00 32.28
C ASN A 663 68.78 -1.99 33.46
N ARG A 664 67.54 -1.78 33.98
CA ARG A 664 67.16 -0.88 35.07
C ARG A 664 67.46 0.62 34.83
N LYS A 665 67.61 1.01 33.54
CA LYS A 665 67.78 2.44 33.20
C LYS A 665 66.41 3.04 32.89
N LEU A 666 66.16 4.21 33.51
CA LEU A 666 64.99 5.03 33.27
C LEU A 666 65.35 6.22 32.38
N ILE A 667 64.51 6.51 31.40
CA ILE A 667 64.50 7.76 30.65
C ILE A 667 63.11 8.40 30.80
N VAL A 668 63.07 9.73 30.95
CA VAL A 668 61.81 10.48 30.99
C VAL A 668 61.93 11.60 29.95
N PHE A 669 60.90 11.75 29.14
CA PHE A 669 60.83 12.80 28.10
C PHE A 669 59.36 13.22 27.85
N PRO A 670 59.14 14.44 27.31
CA PRO A 670 57.77 14.92 27.04
C PRO A 670 57.03 14.02 26.05
N LEU A 671 55.73 13.83 26.32
CA LEU A 671 54.84 12.98 25.47
C LEU A 671 54.67 13.53 24.07
N ASP A 672 54.72 14.85 23.89
CA ASP A 672 54.59 15.54 22.60
C ASP A 672 55.76 15.25 21.62
N GLN A 673 56.86 14.68 22.12
CA GLN A 673 57.96 14.20 21.26
C GLN A 673 57.66 12.89 20.56
N LEU A 674 56.54 12.20 20.92
CA LEU A 674 56.13 10.98 20.25
C LEU A 674 55.20 11.29 19.09
N PRO A 675 55.45 10.70 17.92
CA PRO A 675 54.56 10.87 16.78
C PRO A 675 53.22 10.20 17.07
N GLU A 676 52.16 10.87 16.63
CA GLU A 676 50.84 10.26 16.54
C GLU A 676 50.69 9.52 15.22
N MET A 677 50.39 8.23 15.23
CA MET A 677 50.36 7.38 14.03
C MET A 677 49.20 6.40 14.12
N ALA A 678 48.49 6.17 13.01
CA ALA A 678 47.45 5.16 12.92
C ALA A 678 48.03 3.72 12.92
N ARG A 679 49.27 3.53 12.47
CA ARG A 679 50.02 2.26 12.44
C ARG A 679 51.51 2.51 12.11
N GLY A 680 52.38 1.63 12.50
CA GLY A 680 53.80 1.68 12.10
C GLY A 680 54.76 1.03 13.08
N LYS A 681 56.05 1.22 12.91
CA LYS A 681 57.11 0.77 13.84
C LYS A 681 57.34 1.77 14.99
N GLY A 682 56.85 3.01 14.84
CA GLY A 682 57.12 4.07 15.77
C GLY A 682 58.58 4.56 15.80
N VAL A 683 58.86 5.43 16.74
CA VAL A 683 60.21 5.98 17.01
C VAL A 683 60.88 5.18 18.13
N ARG A 684 62.19 5.30 18.24
CA ARG A 684 62.94 4.68 19.33
C ARG A 684 62.76 5.48 20.61
N LEU A 685 62.11 4.83 21.62
CA LEU A 685 61.88 5.42 22.93
C LEU A 685 63.14 5.43 23.79
N GLN A 686 63.91 4.33 23.76
CA GLN A 686 65.16 4.16 24.44
C GLN A 686 66.14 3.31 23.65
N ARG A 687 67.46 3.55 23.76
CA ARG A 687 68.48 2.75 23.09
C ARG A 687 69.08 1.78 24.09
N TYR A 688 68.89 0.50 23.86
CA TYR A 688 69.45 -0.58 24.68
C TYR A 688 70.77 -1.10 24.07
N LYS A 689 71.79 -1.38 24.89
CA LYS A 689 72.97 -2.13 24.49
C LYS A 689 72.77 -3.60 24.70
N ASP A 690 72.11 -3.96 25.82
CA ASP A 690 71.73 -5.31 26.19
C ASP A 690 70.32 -5.23 26.84
N GLY A 691 69.50 -6.31 26.60
CA GLY A 691 68.09 -6.35 27.07
C GLY A 691 67.15 -5.54 26.24
N GLY A 692 65.89 -5.41 26.63
CA GLY A 692 64.81 -4.72 25.98
C GLY A 692 64.04 -3.76 26.88
N LEU A 693 62.82 -3.34 26.47
CA LEU A 693 61.86 -2.60 27.29
C LEU A 693 61.28 -3.57 28.33
N SER A 694 61.33 -3.14 29.61
CA SER A 694 60.80 -3.89 30.76
C SER A 694 59.32 -3.77 30.91
#